data_3ee6104805e5a42a4c31ec1cc4df1732
#
_entry.id   3ee6104805e5a42a4c31ec1cc4df1732
#
_cell.length_a   1.000
_cell.length_b   1.000
_cell.length_c   1.000
_cell.angle_alpha   90.00
_cell.angle_beta   90.00
_cell.angle_gamma   90.00
#
_symmetry.space_group_name_H-M   'P 1'
#
loop_
_entity.id
_entity.type
_entity.pdbx_description
1 polymer ?
#
loop_
_entity_poly.entity_id
_entity_poly.type
_entity_poly.pdbx_seq_one_letter_code
_entity_poly.pdbx_strand_id
1 'polypeptide(L)'
;MLAHLPLILLAHATLAPPSTLPEPAAPEVTDGDAQANTGDIVVTARRRAETEQTVPIALSVLSGRTLADSGAFNVNRLQQQVPSLQFYSSNPRNSAINIRGLGAPFGLTNDGIEQGVGFYIDGVYIGRVGAATFDFVDVDRVEVLRGPQGTLYGKNTTAGALNITTRAPSFTPEARAELSVGNYDFVQGKTSISGPITDTLAIRLSTSATTRHGTIYDVASNTDLHRQRNIGFRGQVLYKPSDTLSLTLAGDLNVQNPLCCAQYYARVGTTQRAANRQYAALAAAFGYAPPSTNPFDRVTDLDATINSRQEVGGASLVTNWDLGAATLTSVSAWRYWDWKPANDRDFIGLPITTVSQNPSQQEQVSQEIRLASNGTHKLDYTVGAFLFHQTINTQGSQVQGSAASRYLLNPGNVPVGSRGCASPTANACNPAVLNGLTSTNTINFKNTSFAVFGKLNWEAFSHFHVQPGIRVNYDKKSGSYVSVVTTGSGSTTLNADQSATLAPQSYAPRFSAWNVSGDVTLSYDFAADVHGYATYAKSFKSGGINLSGLPLNAAGTAVDLTTQTVKPEKVDAFELGLKTQFFDRRVTLNVAGFWTEIGDYQATVNNGQLTVIRGYLANAGKVRSRGVEFDASFRPSKRFNLYLNGAYTDAIYKKFTNAPCPPELSGGTVTTGTPGPAGVPGSLSPVVCDISGQRLPGISKWSFSYGGEYNVPVGGGDGQVYLGYDGSARSRFSSNPSPSAYTWIEGYSLSNFRLGYRKKDFNVFAWVHNAFDQDYFELLSTQSGSTALIVGQPGDPRTFGATISASF
;
A
#
# COMPACT_ATOMS: atom_id res chain seq x y z
N MET A 1 -20.05 13.86 -24.46
CA MET A 1 -21.33 13.44 -25.02
C MET A 1 -22.08 12.69 -23.94
N LEU A 2 -22.97 13.37 -23.24
CA LEU A 2 -23.87 12.81 -22.24
C LEU A 2 -25.17 12.44 -22.97
N ALA A 3 -25.49 11.16 -23.00
CA ALA A 3 -26.76 10.67 -23.52
C ALA A 3 -27.57 10.05 -22.37
N HIS A 4 -28.68 10.65 -22.10
CA HIS A 4 -29.92 10.25 -21.42
C HIS A 4 -30.00 8.83 -20.82
N LEU A 5 -30.13 8.76 -19.47
CA LEU A 5 -30.76 7.63 -18.79
C LEU A 5 -32.19 8.00 -18.38
N PRO A 6 -33.19 7.17 -18.62
CA PRO A 6 -34.55 7.43 -18.14
C PRO A 6 -34.74 7.01 -16.68
N LEU A 7 -35.40 7.89 -15.91
CA LEU A 7 -35.96 7.61 -14.59
C LEU A 7 -37.10 6.61 -14.73
N ILE A 8 -36.97 5.45 -14.07
CA ILE A 8 -38.10 4.50 -13.93
C ILE A 8 -38.77 4.77 -12.59
N LEU A 9 -40.03 5.24 -12.64
CA LEU A 9 -40.93 5.31 -11.49
C LEU A 9 -41.41 3.89 -11.15
N LEU A 10 -41.15 3.44 -9.90
CA LEU A 10 -41.75 2.21 -9.37
C LEU A 10 -43.07 2.53 -8.66
N ALA A 11 -44.12 1.92 -9.14
CA ALA A 11 -45.46 1.99 -8.57
C ALA A 11 -45.60 1.15 -7.30
N HIS A 12 -46.32 1.69 -6.32
CA HIS A 12 -46.65 1.02 -5.06
C HIS A 12 -47.61 -0.16 -5.26
N ALA A 13 -47.21 -1.33 -4.73
CA ALA A 13 -48.12 -2.43 -4.47
C ALA A 13 -48.09 -2.73 -2.98
N THR A 14 -49.23 -2.54 -2.31
CA THR A 14 -49.43 -2.89 -0.89
C THR A 14 -49.77 -4.36 -0.80
N LEU A 15 -48.96 -5.12 -0.04
CA LEU A 15 -49.25 -6.49 0.38
C LEU A 15 -49.36 -6.55 1.91
N ALA A 16 -50.39 -7.27 2.42
CA ALA A 16 -50.68 -7.46 3.83
C ALA A 16 -49.71 -8.44 4.51
N PRO A 17 -49.46 -8.33 5.83
CA PRO A 17 -48.43 -9.10 6.51
C PRO A 17 -48.87 -10.53 6.88
N PRO A 18 -48.00 -11.53 6.81
CA PRO A 18 -48.20 -12.85 7.38
C PRO A 18 -47.72 -12.90 8.84
N SER A 19 -48.31 -13.77 9.62
CA SER A 19 -48.18 -13.99 11.07
C SER A 19 -46.82 -14.55 11.47
N THR A 20 -46.33 -14.06 12.61
CA THR A 20 -45.04 -14.39 13.23
C THR A 20 -45.02 -15.68 14.02
N LEU A 21 -44.01 -16.53 13.82
CA LEU A 21 -43.48 -17.52 14.77
C LEU A 21 -42.10 -17.06 15.25
N PRO A 22 -41.69 -17.28 16.49
CA PRO A 22 -40.46 -16.75 17.05
C PRO A 22 -39.25 -17.58 16.60
N GLU A 23 -38.28 -16.90 16.02
CA GLU A 23 -36.98 -17.39 15.55
C GLU A 23 -35.92 -17.29 16.67
N PRO A 24 -35.00 -18.24 16.86
CA PRO A 24 -33.84 -18.06 17.73
C PRO A 24 -32.80 -17.20 17.02
N ALA A 25 -32.56 -16.02 17.58
CA ALA A 25 -31.67 -14.99 17.03
C ALA A 25 -30.21 -15.42 16.95
N ALA A 26 -29.68 -15.47 15.74
CA ALA A 26 -28.27 -15.17 15.52
C ALA A 26 -28.05 -13.67 15.80
N PRO A 27 -26.90 -13.23 16.32
CA PRO A 27 -26.70 -11.82 16.62
C PRO A 27 -26.70 -11.00 15.33
N GLU A 28 -27.83 -10.38 15.03
CA GLU A 28 -27.97 -9.35 14.01
C GLU A 28 -27.24 -8.10 14.49
N VAL A 29 -26.17 -7.72 13.78
CA VAL A 29 -25.58 -6.40 13.91
C VAL A 29 -26.50 -5.44 13.16
N THR A 30 -27.50 -4.90 13.84
CA THR A 30 -28.33 -3.84 13.30
C THR A 30 -27.57 -2.52 13.34
N ASP A 31 -27.44 -1.87 12.20
CA ASP A 31 -26.78 -0.58 11.96
C ASP A 31 -27.46 0.62 12.67
N GLY A 32 -28.46 0.36 13.53
CA GLY A 32 -29.24 1.38 14.21
C GLY A 32 -28.62 1.96 15.48
N ASP A 33 -27.62 1.32 16.09
CA ASP A 33 -27.13 1.69 17.41
C ASP A 33 -25.60 1.67 17.56
N ALA A 34 -24.87 2.24 16.58
CA ALA A 34 -23.44 2.50 16.74
C ALA A 34 -23.12 3.56 17.83
N GLN A 35 -24.04 3.88 18.70
CA GLN A 35 -23.85 4.68 19.92
C GLN A 35 -23.81 3.84 21.20
N ALA A 36 -24.08 2.55 21.13
CA ALA A 36 -24.08 1.67 22.29
C ALA A 36 -22.92 0.66 22.17
N ASN A 37 -22.05 0.66 23.15
CA ASN A 37 -21.04 -0.34 23.48
C ASN A 37 -19.78 -0.43 22.60
N THR A 38 -18.75 0.27 23.05
CA THR A 38 -17.34 0.09 22.61
C THR A 38 -16.75 -1.28 22.95
N GLY A 39 -17.50 -2.19 23.55
CA GLY A 39 -17.04 -3.52 23.93
C GLY A 39 -17.32 -4.62 22.92
N ASP A 40 -18.18 -4.37 21.95
CA ASP A 40 -18.78 -5.42 21.12
C ASP A 40 -18.40 -5.33 19.63
N ILE A 41 -17.30 -4.68 19.27
CA ILE A 41 -16.80 -4.70 17.89
C ILE A 41 -16.34 -6.12 17.57
N VAL A 42 -17.10 -6.80 16.68
CA VAL A 42 -16.76 -8.14 16.22
C VAL A 42 -15.69 -8.06 15.16
N VAL A 43 -14.65 -8.83 15.34
CA VAL A 43 -13.50 -8.93 14.44
C VAL A 43 -13.31 -10.36 13.95
N THR A 44 -12.65 -10.51 12.81
CA THR A 44 -12.32 -11.80 12.23
C THR A 44 -10.80 -12.05 12.15
N ALA A 45 -10.06 -11.31 12.95
CA ALA A 45 -8.60 -11.30 13.00
C ALA A 45 -7.95 -12.69 13.19
N ARG A 46 -8.62 -13.60 13.88
CA ARG A 46 -8.16 -14.99 14.05
C ARG A 46 -8.95 -16.03 13.23
N ARG A 47 -9.56 -15.58 12.12
CA ARG A 47 -10.42 -16.44 11.28
C ARG A 47 -11.66 -16.99 12.00
N ARG A 48 -12.05 -16.37 13.12
CA ARG A 48 -13.24 -16.61 13.93
C ARG A 48 -13.85 -15.26 14.29
N ALA A 49 -15.17 -15.23 14.54
CA ALA A 49 -15.82 -14.05 15.07
C ALA A 49 -15.49 -13.93 16.57
N GLU A 50 -14.85 -12.84 16.97
CA GLU A 50 -14.42 -12.56 18.35
C GLU A 50 -14.60 -11.06 18.63
N THR A 51 -14.65 -10.66 19.90
CA THR A 51 -14.68 -9.22 20.22
C THR A 51 -13.28 -8.63 20.18
N GLU A 52 -13.15 -7.39 19.71
CA GLU A 52 -11.85 -6.71 19.62
C GLU A 52 -11.07 -6.76 20.94
N GLN A 53 -11.74 -6.60 22.08
CA GLN A 53 -11.11 -6.52 23.39
C GLN A 53 -10.58 -7.87 23.91
N THR A 54 -11.12 -9.00 23.46
CA THR A 54 -10.69 -10.34 23.89
C THR A 54 -9.66 -10.98 22.97
N VAL A 55 -9.42 -10.40 21.78
CA VAL A 55 -8.42 -10.94 20.84
C VAL A 55 -7.02 -10.55 21.28
N PRO A 56 -6.12 -11.52 21.60
CA PRO A 56 -4.76 -11.24 22.07
C PRO A 56 -3.78 -10.88 20.92
N ILE A 57 -4.11 -9.82 20.21
CA ILE A 57 -3.34 -9.26 19.10
C ILE A 57 -3.50 -7.73 19.13
N ALA A 58 -2.45 -6.99 18.81
CA ALA A 58 -2.55 -5.57 18.54
C ALA A 58 -3.34 -5.36 17.23
N LEU A 59 -4.47 -4.70 17.32
CA LEU A 59 -5.47 -4.59 16.25
C LEU A 59 -6.07 -3.19 16.27
N SER A 60 -6.28 -2.59 15.10
CA SER A 60 -7.14 -1.41 14.93
C SER A 60 -8.29 -1.76 14.00
N VAL A 61 -9.50 -1.36 14.37
CA VAL A 61 -10.72 -1.60 13.58
C VAL A 61 -11.33 -0.28 13.19
N LEU A 62 -11.56 -0.09 11.91
CA LEU A 62 -12.23 1.08 11.35
C LEU A 62 -13.55 0.63 10.73
N SER A 63 -14.67 1.09 11.28
CA SER A 63 -15.99 0.80 10.73
C SER A 63 -16.21 1.53 9.40
N GLY A 64 -17.13 1.02 8.56
CA GLY A 64 -17.51 1.69 7.31
C GLY A 64 -18.02 3.11 7.55
N ARG A 65 -18.66 3.37 8.70
CA ARG A 65 -19.08 4.72 9.12
C ARG A 65 -17.87 5.61 9.43
N THR A 66 -16.89 5.13 10.20
CA THR A 66 -15.66 5.87 10.49
C THR A 66 -14.91 6.24 9.22
N LEU A 67 -14.86 5.31 8.24
CA LEU A 67 -14.25 5.54 6.93
C LEU A 67 -14.99 6.62 6.15
N ALA A 68 -16.32 6.57 6.11
CA ALA A 68 -17.15 7.57 5.42
C ALA A 68 -17.03 8.96 6.07
N ASP A 69 -17.17 9.05 7.40
CA ASP A 69 -17.10 10.29 8.16
C ASP A 69 -15.73 10.98 8.05
N SER A 70 -14.64 10.19 7.99
CA SER A 70 -13.26 10.72 7.84
C SER A 70 -12.82 10.94 6.38
N GLY A 71 -13.63 10.56 5.39
CA GLY A 71 -13.27 10.60 3.97
C GLY A 71 -12.15 9.61 3.60
N ALA A 72 -11.97 8.54 4.37
CA ALA A 72 -10.98 7.50 4.09
C ALA A 72 -11.54 6.47 3.08
N PHE A 73 -11.44 6.77 1.81
CA PHE A 73 -12.04 5.96 0.75
C PHE A 73 -11.09 4.93 0.11
N ASN A 74 -9.82 4.88 0.51
CA ASN A 74 -8.84 3.87 0.06
C ASN A 74 -7.76 3.64 1.12
N VAL A 75 -6.85 2.68 0.88
CA VAL A 75 -5.80 2.30 1.84
C VAL A 75 -4.83 3.45 2.15
N ASN A 76 -4.55 4.34 1.18
CA ASN A 76 -3.65 5.48 1.43
C ASN A 76 -4.20 6.41 2.54
N ARG A 77 -5.51 6.61 2.58
CA ARG A 77 -6.14 7.46 3.60
C ARG A 77 -6.16 6.83 5.00
N LEU A 78 -6.11 5.49 5.09
CA LEU A 78 -6.08 4.80 6.39
C LEU A 78 -4.86 5.17 7.25
N GLN A 79 -3.73 5.55 6.65
CA GLN A 79 -2.54 5.95 7.40
C GLN A 79 -2.73 7.22 8.26
N GLN A 80 -3.79 8.01 8.01
CA GLN A 80 -4.16 9.15 8.85
C GLN A 80 -4.94 8.71 10.10
N GLN A 81 -5.52 7.50 10.10
CA GLN A 81 -6.31 6.94 11.19
C GLN A 81 -5.52 5.92 12.02
N VAL A 82 -4.59 5.21 11.40
CA VAL A 82 -3.78 4.15 12.03
C VAL A 82 -2.31 4.55 12.02
N PRO A 83 -1.75 5.06 13.14
CA PRO A 83 -0.39 5.62 13.21
C PRO A 83 0.73 4.67 12.82
N SER A 84 0.57 3.36 13.06
CA SER A 84 1.56 2.34 12.71
C SER A 84 1.53 1.89 11.25
N LEU A 85 0.49 2.26 10.50
CA LEU A 85 0.32 1.95 9.09
C LEU A 85 0.97 3.04 8.23
N GLN A 86 1.77 2.65 7.25
CA GLN A 86 2.30 3.52 6.21
C GLN A 86 1.97 2.92 4.85
N PHE A 87 1.53 3.77 3.94
CA PHE A 87 1.28 3.41 2.55
C PHE A 87 2.11 4.33 1.65
N TYR A 88 2.87 3.73 0.74
CA TYR A 88 3.65 4.45 -0.27
C TYR A 88 3.22 4.02 -1.64
N SER A 89 3.08 4.97 -2.53
CA SER A 89 2.76 4.70 -3.92
C SER A 89 3.39 5.76 -4.80
N SER A 90 4.46 5.41 -5.50
CA SER A 90 4.94 6.22 -6.63
C SER A 90 4.17 5.90 -7.91
N ASN A 91 3.53 4.77 -7.98
CA ASN A 91 2.53 4.31 -8.95
C ASN A 91 1.95 2.98 -8.44
N PRO A 92 0.84 2.46 -9.00
CA PRO A 92 0.20 1.24 -8.52
C PRO A 92 1.12 0.02 -8.41
N ARG A 93 2.03 -0.20 -9.38
CA ARG A 93 3.00 -1.30 -9.33
C ARG A 93 4.02 -1.14 -8.19
N ASN A 94 4.40 0.11 -7.89
CA ASN A 94 5.40 0.48 -6.89
C ASN A 94 4.75 0.97 -5.60
N SER A 95 3.65 0.34 -5.22
CA SER A 95 2.99 0.58 -3.94
C SER A 95 3.51 -0.36 -2.87
N ALA A 96 3.54 0.08 -1.64
CA ALA A 96 3.95 -0.70 -0.49
C ALA A 96 3.09 -0.38 0.73
N ILE A 97 2.60 -1.43 1.39
CA ILE A 97 1.97 -1.35 2.71
C ILE A 97 3.02 -1.76 3.73
N ASN A 98 3.27 -0.90 4.71
CA ASN A 98 4.15 -1.16 5.82
C ASN A 98 3.42 -0.99 7.16
N ILE A 99 3.70 -1.87 8.11
CA ILE A 99 3.19 -1.80 9.47
C ILE A 99 4.40 -1.85 10.42
N ARG A 100 4.48 -0.93 11.39
CA ARG A 100 5.64 -0.82 12.30
C ARG A 100 6.97 -0.66 11.56
N GLY A 101 6.94 -0.05 10.38
CA GLY A 101 8.10 0.16 9.54
C GLY A 101 8.61 -1.06 8.78
N LEU A 102 7.87 -2.15 8.79
CA LEU A 102 8.20 -3.40 8.11
C LEU A 102 7.15 -3.72 7.05
N GLY A 103 7.53 -4.46 6.01
CA GLY A 103 6.61 -4.87 4.94
C GLY A 103 7.32 -5.02 3.61
N ALA A 104 7.41 -3.96 2.83
CA ALA A 104 8.07 -3.96 1.54
C ALA A 104 9.20 -2.92 1.48
N PRO A 105 10.29 -3.22 0.75
CA PRO A 105 11.28 -2.21 0.43
C PRO A 105 10.66 -1.03 -0.31
N PHE A 106 11.10 0.16 0.02
CA PHE A 106 10.66 1.38 -0.64
C PHE A 106 11.16 1.43 -2.09
N GLY A 107 10.30 1.82 -3.03
CA GLY A 107 10.65 2.00 -4.44
C GLY A 107 10.86 0.71 -5.23
N LEU A 108 10.32 -0.42 -4.77
CA LEU A 108 10.50 -1.72 -5.40
C LEU A 108 9.65 -1.89 -6.67
N THR A 109 10.32 -2.15 -7.81
CA THR A 109 9.70 -2.39 -9.14
C THR A 109 9.90 -3.83 -9.64
N ASN A 110 9.92 -4.83 -8.79
CA ASN A 110 10.24 -6.20 -9.18
C ASN A 110 9.03 -7.11 -9.06
N ASP A 111 8.60 -7.72 -10.18
CA ASP A 111 7.43 -8.62 -10.22
C ASP A 111 7.67 -9.96 -9.52
N GLY A 112 8.94 -10.37 -9.36
CA GLY A 112 9.31 -11.65 -8.74
C GLY A 112 9.28 -11.69 -7.22
N ILE A 113 8.80 -10.61 -6.55
CA ILE A 113 8.87 -10.41 -5.11
C ILE A 113 7.49 -10.12 -4.54
N GLU A 114 7.31 -10.53 -3.29
CA GLU A 114 6.09 -10.34 -2.52
C GLU A 114 6.33 -9.36 -1.37
N GLN A 115 5.25 -8.82 -0.81
CA GLN A 115 5.29 -7.87 0.31
C GLN A 115 5.23 -8.59 1.65
N GLY A 116 5.55 -7.90 2.74
CA GLY A 116 5.51 -8.44 4.10
C GLY A 116 4.25 -8.07 4.88
N VAL A 117 3.29 -7.37 4.26
CA VAL A 117 1.94 -7.16 4.80
C VAL A 117 0.94 -7.86 3.90
N GLY A 118 0.14 -8.77 4.47
CA GLY A 118 -0.92 -9.46 3.76
C GLY A 118 -2.09 -8.53 3.49
N PHE A 119 -2.65 -8.54 2.28
CA PHE A 119 -3.82 -7.78 1.91
C PHE A 119 -4.97 -8.70 1.55
N TYR A 120 -6.12 -8.54 2.21
CA TYR A 120 -7.27 -9.43 2.08
C TYR A 120 -8.56 -8.63 1.88
N ILE A 121 -9.46 -9.12 1.02
CA ILE A 121 -10.84 -8.64 0.87
C ILE A 121 -11.77 -9.85 1.01
N ASP A 122 -12.67 -9.82 1.99
CA ASP A 122 -13.60 -10.91 2.33
C ASP A 122 -12.90 -12.28 2.46
N GLY A 123 -11.73 -12.30 3.09
CA GLY A 123 -10.93 -13.50 3.28
C GLY A 123 -10.08 -13.93 2.08
N VAL A 124 -10.25 -13.31 0.91
CA VAL A 124 -9.47 -13.58 -0.31
C VAL A 124 -8.12 -12.84 -0.24
N TYR A 125 -7.03 -13.58 -0.32
CA TYR A 125 -5.68 -13.01 -0.43
C TYR A 125 -5.49 -12.31 -1.78
N ILE A 126 -5.00 -11.08 -1.76
CA ILE A 126 -4.69 -10.27 -2.94
C ILE A 126 -3.16 -10.20 -3.07
N GLY A 127 -2.62 -10.91 -4.05
CA GLY A 127 -1.17 -11.04 -4.24
C GLY A 127 -0.50 -9.80 -4.82
N ARG A 128 -1.27 -8.84 -5.37
CA ARG A 128 -0.74 -7.61 -5.99
C ARG A 128 -1.21 -6.39 -5.22
N VAL A 129 -0.27 -5.66 -4.64
CA VAL A 129 -0.57 -4.47 -3.84
C VAL A 129 -1.15 -3.30 -4.64
N GLY A 130 -1.00 -3.29 -5.97
CA GLY A 130 -1.68 -2.32 -6.83
C GLY A 130 -3.20 -2.26 -6.61
N ALA A 131 -3.80 -3.38 -6.22
CA ALA A 131 -5.21 -3.45 -5.83
C ALA A 131 -5.56 -2.64 -4.58
N ALA A 132 -4.59 -2.28 -3.72
CA ALA A 132 -4.81 -1.44 -2.54
C ALA A 132 -4.99 0.06 -2.87
N THR A 133 -4.76 0.47 -4.11
CA THR A 133 -4.96 1.87 -4.55
C THR A 133 -6.40 2.17 -4.94
N PHE A 134 -7.26 1.16 -5.05
CA PHE A 134 -8.65 1.32 -5.45
C PHE A 134 -9.53 1.85 -4.32
N ASP A 135 -10.61 2.54 -4.73
CA ASP A 135 -11.60 3.04 -3.80
C ASP A 135 -12.37 1.89 -3.15
N PHE A 136 -12.73 2.04 -1.90
CA PHE A 136 -13.55 1.08 -1.18
C PHE A 136 -14.99 1.05 -1.73
N VAL A 137 -15.50 -0.14 -1.99
CA VAL A 137 -16.87 -0.37 -2.41
C VAL A 137 -17.62 -1.08 -1.30
N ASP A 138 -18.56 -0.37 -0.67
CA ASP A 138 -19.49 -0.88 0.36
C ASP A 138 -18.81 -1.66 1.50
N VAL A 139 -17.77 -1.05 2.08
CA VAL A 139 -17.00 -1.66 3.16
C VAL A 139 -17.80 -1.60 4.47
N ASP A 140 -17.84 -2.72 5.18
CA ASP A 140 -18.35 -2.84 6.54
C ASP A 140 -17.30 -2.40 7.55
N ARG A 141 -16.09 -2.96 7.44
CA ARG A 141 -14.96 -2.62 8.30
C ARG A 141 -13.61 -2.93 7.66
N VAL A 142 -12.59 -2.28 8.19
CA VAL A 142 -11.18 -2.56 7.91
C VAL A 142 -10.50 -2.93 9.22
N GLU A 143 -9.87 -4.09 9.24
CA GLU A 143 -9.07 -4.59 10.36
C GLU A 143 -7.58 -4.49 10.01
N VAL A 144 -6.80 -3.77 10.80
CA VAL A 144 -5.33 -3.67 10.67
C VAL A 144 -4.69 -4.49 11.76
N LEU A 145 -4.24 -5.70 11.41
CA LEU A 145 -3.56 -6.62 12.30
C LEU A 145 -2.07 -6.27 12.32
N ARG A 146 -1.56 -5.94 13.49
CA ARG A 146 -0.16 -5.52 13.67
C ARG A 146 0.70 -6.68 14.18
N GLY A 147 1.96 -6.74 13.73
CA GLY A 147 2.85 -7.85 14.02
C GLY A 147 2.64 -9.10 13.15
N PRO A 148 3.55 -10.09 13.22
CA PRO A 148 3.52 -11.25 12.36
C PRO A 148 2.24 -12.08 12.48
N GLN A 149 1.62 -12.42 11.33
CA GLN A 149 0.40 -13.21 11.22
C GLN A 149 0.64 -14.53 10.43
N GLY A 150 1.86 -15.07 10.48
CA GLY A 150 2.32 -16.16 9.63
C GLY A 150 1.55 -17.46 9.76
N THR A 151 0.94 -17.76 10.90
CA THR A 151 0.19 -18.99 11.13
C THR A 151 -1.14 -19.04 10.37
N LEU A 152 -2.05 -18.11 10.65
CA LEU A 152 -3.40 -18.14 10.09
C LEU A 152 -3.51 -17.43 8.72
N TYR A 153 -2.77 -16.35 8.52
CA TYR A 153 -2.76 -15.59 7.27
C TYR A 153 -1.67 -16.06 6.30
N GLY A 154 -0.62 -16.70 6.81
CA GLY A 154 0.37 -17.38 6.01
C GLY A 154 1.58 -16.53 5.64
N LYS A 155 2.27 -16.92 4.56
CA LYS A 155 3.45 -16.23 4.07
C LYS A 155 3.16 -14.75 3.81
N ASN A 156 4.22 -13.92 3.84
CA ASN A 156 4.13 -12.52 3.46
C ASN A 156 3.25 -11.68 4.40
N THR A 157 3.08 -12.13 5.65
CA THR A 157 2.43 -11.40 6.74
C THR A 157 3.38 -11.15 7.91
N THR A 158 4.63 -10.87 7.57
CA THR A 158 5.72 -10.69 8.55
C THR A 158 5.61 -9.41 9.37
N ALA A 159 4.94 -8.40 8.83
CA ALA A 159 4.68 -7.13 9.51
C ALA A 159 3.23 -7.01 9.99
N GLY A 160 2.31 -7.76 9.40
CA GLY A 160 0.90 -7.70 9.72
C GLY A 160 -0.01 -8.09 8.55
N ALA A 161 -1.29 -7.81 8.71
CA ALA A 161 -2.28 -7.99 7.66
C ALA A 161 -3.31 -6.85 7.67
N LEU A 162 -3.78 -6.48 6.49
CA LEU A 162 -4.90 -5.60 6.27
C LEU A 162 -6.07 -6.44 5.74
N ASN A 163 -7.14 -6.51 6.51
CA ASN A 163 -8.33 -7.30 6.18
C ASN A 163 -9.53 -6.37 6.01
N ILE A 164 -10.06 -6.33 4.80
CA ILE A 164 -11.24 -5.55 4.44
C ILE A 164 -12.42 -6.51 4.37
N THR A 165 -13.48 -6.19 5.10
CA THR A 165 -14.75 -6.91 5.04
C THR A 165 -15.78 -6.00 4.39
N THR A 166 -16.43 -6.47 3.34
CA THR A 166 -17.55 -5.77 2.70
C THR A 166 -18.87 -6.14 3.37
N ARG A 167 -19.90 -5.32 3.19
CA ARG A 167 -21.24 -5.62 3.71
C ARG A 167 -21.81 -6.86 3.03
N ALA A 168 -22.35 -7.78 3.81
CA ALA A 168 -23.00 -8.99 3.29
C ALA A 168 -24.40 -8.68 2.73
N PRO A 169 -24.94 -9.53 1.82
CA PRO A 169 -26.35 -9.49 1.47
C PRO A 169 -27.27 -9.71 2.67
N SER A 170 -28.34 -8.94 2.75
CA SER A 170 -29.32 -8.95 3.82
C SER A 170 -30.64 -9.57 3.35
N PHE A 171 -31.32 -10.33 4.21
CA PHE A 171 -32.71 -10.76 3.98
C PHE A 171 -33.74 -9.68 4.36
N THR A 172 -33.27 -8.58 4.97
CA THR A 172 -34.08 -7.37 5.15
C THR A 172 -33.74 -6.41 4.00
N PRO A 173 -34.74 -5.83 3.30
CA PRO A 173 -34.48 -4.84 2.27
C PRO A 173 -33.70 -3.65 2.83
N GLU A 174 -32.61 -3.28 2.16
CA GLU A 174 -31.76 -2.15 2.51
C GLU A 174 -31.38 -1.38 1.24
N ALA A 175 -31.33 -0.07 1.35
CA ALA A 175 -30.76 0.78 0.32
C ALA A 175 -29.92 1.89 0.96
N ARG A 176 -28.80 2.24 0.33
CA ARG A 176 -27.93 3.32 0.77
C ARG A 176 -27.47 4.14 -0.44
N ALA A 177 -27.44 5.44 -0.26
CA ALA A 177 -26.89 6.36 -1.24
C ALA A 177 -26.07 7.44 -0.54
N GLU A 178 -24.92 7.78 -1.12
CA GLU A 178 -24.04 8.85 -0.65
C GLU A 178 -23.59 9.66 -1.86
N LEU A 179 -23.66 10.99 -1.75
CA LEU A 179 -23.12 11.93 -2.71
C LEU A 179 -22.25 12.95 -2.01
N SER A 180 -21.01 13.07 -2.45
CA SER A 180 -20.07 14.08 -1.98
C SER A 180 -19.66 14.99 -3.13
N VAL A 181 -19.58 16.31 -2.88
CA VAL A 181 -19.11 17.32 -3.82
C VAL A 181 -18.10 18.23 -3.13
N GLY A 182 -17.12 18.74 -3.87
CA GLY A 182 -16.09 19.60 -3.29
C GLY A 182 -15.30 20.41 -4.30
N ASN A 183 -14.30 21.13 -3.83
CA ASN A 183 -13.38 21.86 -4.70
C ASN A 183 -12.57 20.89 -5.58
N TYR A 184 -11.87 21.40 -6.59
CA TYR A 184 -11.25 20.61 -7.67
C TYR A 184 -12.26 19.77 -8.45
N ASP A 185 -13.51 20.24 -8.58
CA ASP A 185 -14.63 19.52 -9.21
C ASP A 185 -14.76 18.09 -8.69
N PHE A 186 -14.52 17.91 -7.38
CA PHE A 186 -14.68 16.64 -6.73
C PHE A 186 -16.14 16.23 -6.68
N VAL A 187 -16.44 15.06 -7.23
CA VAL A 187 -17.75 14.40 -7.12
C VAL A 187 -17.50 12.93 -6.82
N GLN A 188 -18.12 12.42 -5.76
CA GLN A 188 -18.13 11.00 -5.44
C GLN A 188 -19.57 10.55 -5.15
N GLY A 189 -20.02 9.51 -5.85
CA GLY A 189 -21.28 8.84 -5.61
C GLY A 189 -21.04 7.39 -5.16
N LYS A 190 -21.76 6.95 -4.13
CA LYS A 190 -21.80 5.56 -3.69
C LYS A 190 -23.24 5.13 -3.52
N THR A 191 -23.56 3.93 -3.97
CA THR A 191 -24.89 3.34 -3.79
C THR A 191 -24.76 1.87 -3.45
N SER A 192 -25.67 1.36 -2.62
CA SER A 192 -25.86 -0.07 -2.45
C SER A 192 -27.33 -0.39 -2.20
N ILE A 193 -27.76 -1.53 -2.72
CA ILE A 193 -29.08 -2.10 -2.47
C ILE A 193 -28.92 -3.56 -2.09
N SER A 194 -29.70 -4.02 -1.16
CA SER A 194 -29.71 -5.42 -0.74
C SER A 194 -31.12 -5.85 -0.36
N GLY A 195 -31.44 -7.13 -0.54
CA GLY A 195 -32.70 -7.68 -0.15
C GLY A 195 -32.87 -9.14 -0.55
N PRO A 196 -33.93 -9.80 -0.06
CA PRO A 196 -34.25 -11.17 -0.39
C PRO A 196 -34.82 -11.27 -1.83
N ILE A 197 -34.44 -12.32 -2.52
CA ILE A 197 -35.08 -12.79 -3.76
C ILE A 197 -36.07 -13.91 -3.39
N THR A 198 -35.67 -14.76 -2.45
CA THR A 198 -36.50 -15.78 -1.78
C THR A 198 -36.11 -15.83 -0.31
N ASP A 199 -36.79 -16.64 0.50
CA ASP A 199 -36.49 -16.84 1.93
C ASP A 199 -35.08 -17.41 2.17
N THR A 200 -34.44 -17.98 1.15
CA THR A 200 -33.10 -18.58 1.24
C THR A 200 -32.07 -17.91 0.36
N LEU A 201 -32.47 -16.91 -0.45
CA LEU A 201 -31.61 -16.23 -1.41
C LEU A 201 -31.70 -14.72 -1.26
N ALA A 202 -30.59 -14.08 -0.92
CA ALA A 202 -30.47 -12.63 -0.86
C ALA A 202 -29.39 -12.13 -1.79
N ILE A 203 -29.52 -10.89 -2.27
CA ILE A 203 -28.55 -10.23 -3.14
C ILE A 203 -28.11 -8.89 -2.55
N ARG A 204 -26.90 -8.45 -2.93
CA ARG A 204 -26.42 -7.07 -2.73
C ARG A 204 -25.72 -6.59 -3.99
N LEU A 205 -26.06 -5.37 -4.42
CA LEU A 205 -25.39 -4.67 -5.52
C LEU A 205 -24.87 -3.34 -5.00
N SER A 206 -23.61 -3.05 -5.23
CA SER A 206 -22.95 -1.85 -4.72
C SER A 206 -22.11 -1.19 -5.82
N THR A 207 -22.10 0.15 -5.83
CA THR A 207 -21.30 0.94 -6.77
C THR A 207 -20.59 2.08 -6.05
N SER A 208 -19.44 2.50 -6.60
CA SER A 208 -18.73 3.69 -6.20
C SER A 208 -18.17 4.37 -7.44
N ALA A 209 -18.36 5.67 -7.58
CA ALA A 209 -17.78 6.44 -8.68
C ALA A 209 -17.19 7.73 -8.13
N THR A 210 -15.93 8.02 -8.48
CA THR A 210 -15.20 9.21 -8.01
C THR A 210 -14.59 9.93 -9.19
N THR A 211 -14.75 11.25 -9.25
CA THR A 211 -14.01 12.14 -10.14
C THR A 211 -13.48 13.34 -9.36
N ARG A 212 -12.28 13.79 -9.71
CA ARG A 212 -11.66 15.01 -9.17
C ARG A 212 -10.66 15.55 -10.21
N HIS A 213 -10.62 16.85 -10.43
CA HIS A 213 -9.54 17.48 -11.17
C HIS A 213 -8.18 17.28 -10.47
N GLY A 214 -7.11 17.41 -11.24
CA GLY A 214 -5.77 17.31 -10.72
C GLY A 214 -5.40 18.51 -9.83
N THR A 215 -4.38 18.31 -9.01
CA THR A 215 -3.86 19.34 -8.09
C THR A 215 -2.50 19.88 -8.54
N ILE A 216 -1.98 19.44 -9.68
CA ILE A 216 -0.68 19.84 -10.23
C ILE A 216 -0.90 20.21 -11.69
N TYR A 217 -0.58 21.45 -12.05
CA TYR A 217 -0.71 21.92 -13.42
C TYR A 217 0.58 21.66 -14.21
N ASP A 218 0.45 20.98 -15.33
CA ASP A 218 1.54 20.73 -16.27
C ASP A 218 1.45 21.71 -17.45
N VAL A 219 2.43 22.62 -17.52
CA VAL A 219 2.47 23.66 -18.55
C VAL A 219 2.78 23.12 -19.95
N ALA A 220 3.47 21.97 -20.03
CA ALA A 220 3.84 21.34 -21.30
C ALA A 220 2.63 20.72 -21.99
N SER A 221 1.78 20.01 -21.26
CA SER A 221 0.59 19.37 -21.77
C SER A 221 -0.68 20.21 -21.62
N ASN A 222 -0.63 21.33 -20.89
CA ASN A 222 -1.79 22.16 -20.50
C ASN A 222 -2.90 21.33 -19.83
N THR A 223 -2.50 20.47 -18.88
CA THR A 223 -3.42 19.57 -18.16
C THR A 223 -3.15 19.54 -16.66
N ASP A 224 -4.20 19.22 -15.89
CA ASP A 224 -4.07 18.99 -14.45
C ASP A 224 -3.75 17.51 -14.17
N LEU A 225 -2.55 17.27 -13.63
CA LEU A 225 -2.06 15.97 -13.19
C LEU A 225 -2.56 15.64 -11.77
N HIS A 226 -2.53 14.36 -11.38
CA HIS A 226 -3.16 13.78 -10.20
C HIS A 226 -4.70 13.82 -10.24
N ARG A 227 -5.26 13.87 -11.45
CA ARG A 227 -6.70 13.72 -11.67
C ARG A 227 -7.15 12.33 -11.24
N GLN A 228 -8.28 12.25 -10.53
CA GLN A 228 -8.94 11.00 -10.17
C GLN A 228 -10.12 10.73 -11.09
N ARG A 229 -10.28 9.49 -11.51
CA ARG A 229 -11.43 9.01 -12.26
C ARG A 229 -11.57 7.51 -12.03
N ASN A 230 -12.40 7.15 -11.06
CA ASN A 230 -12.56 5.79 -10.56
C ASN A 230 -14.00 5.36 -10.66
N ILE A 231 -14.23 4.08 -10.96
CA ILE A 231 -15.56 3.47 -10.88
C ILE A 231 -15.38 2.05 -10.38
N GLY A 232 -16.21 1.66 -9.42
CA GLY A 232 -16.24 0.32 -8.85
C GLY A 232 -17.64 -0.25 -8.79
N PHE A 233 -17.76 -1.54 -9.08
CA PHE A 233 -18.97 -2.33 -8.97
C PHE A 233 -18.70 -3.58 -8.16
N ARG A 234 -19.64 -3.98 -7.33
CA ARG A 234 -19.63 -5.24 -6.62
C ARG A 234 -21.03 -5.83 -6.56
N GLY A 235 -21.13 -7.11 -6.92
CA GLY A 235 -22.35 -7.91 -6.79
C GLY A 235 -22.10 -9.09 -5.86
N GLN A 236 -23.05 -9.40 -4.99
CA GLN A 236 -23.00 -10.54 -4.07
C GLN A 236 -24.34 -11.27 -4.06
N VAL A 237 -24.27 -12.60 -3.94
CA VAL A 237 -25.43 -13.49 -3.81
C VAL A 237 -25.16 -14.36 -2.59
N LEU A 238 -26.04 -14.30 -1.59
CA LEU A 238 -26.02 -15.15 -0.41
C LEU A 238 -27.12 -16.19 -0.56
N TYR A 239 -26.75 -17.46 -0.55
CA TYR A 239 -27.68 -18.59 -0.56
C TYR A 239 -27.55 -19.39 0.74
N LYS A 240 -28.64 -19.47 1.50
CA LYS A 240 -28.79 -20.24 2.74
C LYS A 240 -29.79 -21.34 2.53
N PRO A 241 -29.42 -22.52 1.97
CA PRO A 241 -30.35 -23.62 1.76
C PRO A 241 -30.82 -24.24 3.09
N SER A 242 -30.10 -24.04 4.18
CA SER A 242 -30.42 -24.44 5.54
C SER A 242 -29.76 -23.50 6.54
N ASP A 243 -30.14 -23.61 7.83
CA ASP A 243 -29.52 -22.84 8.92
C ASP A 243 -28.03 -23.16 9.12
N THR A 244 -27.61 -24.35 8.68
CA THR A 244 -26.23 -24.83 8.85
C THR A 244 -25.32 -24.56 7.65
N LEU A 245 -25.87 -24.20 6.47
CA LEU A 245 -25.10 -24.04 5.26
C LEU A 245 -25.35 -22.67 4.64
N SER A 246 -24.28 -21.91 4.41
CA SER A 246 -24.33 -20.64 3.66
C SER A 246 -23.27 -20.61 2.57
N LEU A 247 -23.66 -20.09 1.41
CA LEU A 247 -22.79 -19.88 0.26
C LEU A 247 -22.90 -18.39 -0.14
N THR A 248 -21.76 -17.71 -0.21
CA THR A 248 -21.70 -16.32 -0.71
C THR A 248 -20.86 -16.30 -1.96
N LEU A 249 -21.51 -16.05 -3.10
CA LEU A 249 -20.83 -15.76 -4.38
C LEU A 249 -20.69 -14.25 -4.50
N ALA A 250 -19.48 -13.77 -4.73
CA ALA A 250 -19.20 -12.36 -4.95
C ALA A 250 -18.41 -12.13 -6.24
N GLY A 251 -18.71 -11.06 -6.95
CA GLY A 251 -17.94 -10.58 -8.10
C GLY A 251 -17.75 -9.07 -8.03
N ASP A 252 -16.59 -8.58 -8.43
CA ASP A 252 -16.31 -7.15 -8.48
C ASP A 252 -15.45 -6.76 -9.68
N LEU A 253 -15.61 -5.51 -10.08
CA LEU A 253 -14.84 -4.83 -11.11
C LEU A 253 -14.59 -3.40 -10.67
N ASN A 254 -13.34 -2.98 -10.65
CA ASN A 254 -12.95 -1.60 -10.41
C ASN A 254 -12.03 -1.12 -11.53
N VAL A 255 -12.31 0.07 -12.05
CA VAL A 255 -11.55 0.73 -13.11
C VAL A 255 -11.11 2.08 -12.60
N GLN A 256 -9.83 2.36 -12.71
CA GLN A 256 -9.25 3.67 -12.46
C GLN A 256 -8.55 4.18 -13.71
N ASN A 257 -8.76 5.47 -14.01
CA ASN A 257 -8.08 6.14 -15.12
C ASN A 257 -7.52 7.50 -14.66
N PRO A 258 -6.59 7.50 -13.68
CA PRO A 258 -5.97 8.71 -13.20
C PRO A 258 -4.91 9.22 -14.17
N LEU A 259 -4.67 10.53 -14.19
CA LEU A 259 -3.44 11.11 -14.70
C LEU A 259 -2.45 11.23 -13.53
N CYS A 260 -1.90 10.13 -13.10
CA CYS A 260 -0.93 10.05 -12.01
C CYS A 260 0.31 9.29 -12.54
N CYS A 261 1.41 9.26 -11.94
CA CYS A 261 1.79 9.78 -10.64
C CYS A 261 2.99 10.70 -10.84
N ALA A 262 2.72 11.96 -11.05
CA ALA A 262 3.74 12.95 -11.31
C ALA A 262 4.60 13.16 -10.05
N GLN A 263 5.91 13.08 -10.23
CA GLN A 263 6.91 13.68 -9.37
C GLN A 263 7.56 14.79 -10.17
N TYR A 264 8.02 15.83 -9.53
CA TYR A 264 8.64 16.96 -10.20
C TYR A 264 9.61 17.67 -9.27
N TYR A 265 10.29 18.71 -9.77
CA TYR A 265 11.29 19.46 -9.04
C TYR A 265 10.88 19.75 -7.59
N ALA A 266 11.69 19.30 -6.64
CA ALA A 266 11.52 19.61 -5.21
C ALA A 266 12.69 20.45 -4.68
N ARG A 267 13.92 20.03 -4.95
CA ARG A 267 15.15 20.75 -4.56
C ARG A 267 16.36 20.19 -5.29
N VAL A 268 17.48 20.89 -5.23
CA VAL A 268 18.75 20.44 -5.78
C VAL A 268 19.77 20.35 -4.66
N GLY A 269 20.48 19.23 -4.61
CA GLY A 269 21.67 19.02 -3.80
C GLY A 269 22.95 19.05 -4.63
N THR A 270 24.01 18.42 -4.10
CA THR A 270 25.27 18.17 -4.81
C THR A 270 25.69 16.72 -4.65
N THR A 271 26.34 16.18 -5.69
CA THR A 271 26.88 14.81 -5.71
C THR A 271 28.39 14.86 -5.94
N GLN A 272 29.05 13.72 -5.93
CA GLN A 272 30.47 13.61 -6.33
C GLN A 272 30.67 13.56 -7.85
N ARG A 273 29.62 13.64 -8.64
CA ARG A 273 29.70 13.79 -10.09
C ARG A 273 30.45 15.07 -10.45
N ALA A 274 31.22 15.10 -11.55
CA ALA A 274 31.94 16.29 -11.97
C ALA A 274 31.03 17.53 -12.04
N ALA A 275 31.59 18.71 -11.79
CA ALA A 275 30.82 19.96 -11.66
C ALA A 275 29.97 20.28 -12.90
N ASN A 276 30.49 20.02 -14.11
CA ASN A 276 29.74 20.20 -15.38
C ASN A 276 28.66 19.13 -15.63
N ARG A 277 28.49 18.20 -14.73
CA ARG A 277 27.50 17.12 -14.78
C ARG A 277 26.52 17.16 -13.60
N GLN A 278 26.58 18.19 -12.74
CA GLN A 278 25.57 18.48 -11.73
C GLN A 278 24.30 19.00 -12.40
N TYR A 279 23.14 18.86 -11.77
CA TYR A 279 21.84 19.28 -12.31
C TYR A 279 21.87 20.74 -12.83
N ALA A 280 22.30 21.68 -12.02
CA ALA A 280 22.30 23.09 -12.39
C ALA A 280 23.16 23.36 -13.65
N ALA A 281 24.32 22.68 -13.76
CA ALA A 281 25.19 22.81 -14.93
C ALA A 281 24.59 22.20 -16.20
N LEU A 282 23.90 21.07 -16.07
CA LEU A 282 23.19 20.42 -17.16
C LEU A 282 21.98 21.23 -17.61
N ALA A 283 21.16 21.73 -16.67
CA ALA A 283 20.03 22.60 -16.96
C ALA A 283 20.50 23.86 -17.73
N ALA A 284 21.56 24.52 -17.23
CA ALA A 284 22.14 25.68 -17.90
C ALA A 284 22.68 25.34 -19.32
N ALA A 285 23.28 24.16 -19.50
CA ALA A 285 23.75 23.71 -20.81
C ALA A 285 22.64 23.59 -21.86
N PHE A 286 21.42 23.27 -21.44
CA PHE A 286 20.22 23.20 -22.27
C PHE A 286 19.43 24.50 -22.33
N GLY A 287 19.80 25.54 -21.50
CA GLY A 287 18.98 26.74 -21.32
C GLY A 287 17.64 26.41 -20.68
N TYR A 288 17.59 25.35 -19.86
CA TYR A 288 16.41 24.89 -19.19
C TYR A 288 16.30 25.48 -17.78
N ALA A 289 15.11 25.84 -17.41
CA ALA A 289 14.73 26.14 -16.04
C ALA A 289 13.34 25.51 -15.77
N PRO A 290 13.13 24.90 -14.61
CA PRO A 290 11.79 24.42 -14.25
C PRO A 290 10.82 25.59 -14.16
N PRO A 291 9.51 25.38 -14.39
CA PRO A 291 8.50 26.45 -14.35
C PRO A 291 8.36 27.07 -12.96
N SER A 292 8.68 26.34 -11.90
CA SER A 292 8.84 26.84 -10.54
C SER A 292 9.93 26.06 -9.79
N THR A 293 10.62 26.74 -8.88
CA THR A 293 11.55 26.15 -7.91
C THR A 293 10.91 25.95 -6.54
N ASN A 294 9.67 26.43 -6.35
CA ASN A 294 8.86 26.10 -5.18
C ASN A 294 7.90 24.95 -5.54
N PRO A 295 8.09 23.73 -5.00
CA PRO A 295 7.26 22.59 -5.36
C PRO A 295 5.79 22.74 -4.94
N PHE A 296 5.49 23.65 -4.04
CA PHE A 296 4.13 23.89 -3.56
C PHE A 296 3.34 24.89 -4.41
N ASP A 297 3.98 25.49 -5.44
CA ASP A 297 3.27 26.18 -6.51
C ASP A 297 2.49 25.19 -7.40
N ARG A 298 2.81 23.87 -7.30
CA ARG A 298 2.12 22.78 -7.98
C ARG A 298 2.10 22.93 -9.50
N VAL A 299 3.22 23.37 -10.05
CA VAL A 299 3.43 23.56 -11.50
C VAL A 299 4.61 22.72 -11.96
N THR A 300 4.46 22.06 -13.10
CA THR A 300 5.50 21.23 -13.72
C THR A 300 5.47 21.36 -15.25
N ASP A 301 6.44 20.78 -15.95
CA ASP A 301 6.61 20.83 -17.40
C ASP A 301 7.04 19.46 -17.97
N LEU A 302 6.48 18.37 -17.47
CA LEU A 302 6.87 17.00 -17.85
C LEU A 302 6.72 16.79 -19.36
N ASP A 303 7.77 16.28 -20.01
CA ASP A 303 7.80 16.11 -21.47
C ASP A 303 7.24 14.77 -21.95
N ALA A 304 7.08 13.80 -21.05
CA ALA A 304 6.51 12.50 -21.36
C ALA A 304 5.02 12.41 -20.97
N THR A 305 4.29 11.54 -21.66
CA THR A 305 2.89 11.28 -21.36
C THR A 305 2.73 10.65 -19.98
N ILE A 306 1.82 11.19 -19.17
CA ILE A 306 1.43 10.65 -17.87
C ILE A 306 0.08 9.93 -17.97
N ASN A 307 0.05 8.66 -17.61
CA ASN A 307 -1.17 7.85 -17.53
C ASN A 307 -0.96 6.68 -16.55
N SER A 308 -2.02 6.26 -15.88
CA SER A 308 -1.95 5.09 -14.99
C SER A 308 -3.28 4.33 -14.95
N ARG A 309 -3.86 4.08 -16.13
CA ARG A 309 -5.09 3.29 -16.20
C ARG A 309 -4.86 1.90 -15.63
N GLN A 310 -5.77 1.48 -14.75
CA GLN A 310 -5.76 0.13 -14.19
C GLN A 310 -7.16 -0.42 -13.99
N GLU A 311 -7.25 -1.75 -14.04
CA GLU A 311 -8.46 -2.51 -13.77
C GLU A 311 -8.13 -3.63 -12.78
N VAL A 312 -9.00 -3.86 -11.81
CA VAL A 312 -8.95 -5.01 -10.92
C VAL A 312 -10.33 -5.60 -10.78
N GLY A 313 -10.40 -6.91 -10.78
CA GLY A 313 -11.67 -7.59 -10.61
C GLY A 313 -11.50 -9.07 -10.32
N GLY A 314 -12.62 -9.77 -10.23
CA GLY A 314 -12.65 -11.20 -10.06
C GLY A 314 -13.92 -11.71 -9.42
N ALA A 315 -13.87 -12.97 -9.03
CA ALA A 315 -14.97 -13.64 -8.36
C ALA A 315 -14.45 -14.48 -7.18
N SER A 316 -15.30 -14.66 -6.19
CA SER A 316 -15.04 -15.53 -5.05
C SER A 316 -16.30 -16.26 -4.60
N LEU A 317 -16.12 -17.48 -4.11
CA LEU A 317 -17.16 -18.27 -3.46
C LEU A 317 -16.69 -18.59 -2.05
N VAL A 318 -17.45 -18.12 -1.07
CA VAL A 318 -17.25 -18.46 0.34
C VAL A 318 -18.39 -19.39 0.76
N THR A 319 -18.02 -20.56 1.25
CA THR A 319 -18.95 -21.55 1.79
C THR A 319 -18.66 -21.73 3.28
N ASN A 320 -19.67 -21.56 4.13
CA ASN A 320 -19.59 -21.90 5.54
C ASN A 320 -20.62 -23.01 5.82
N TRP A 321 -20.12 -24.10 6.40
CA TRP A 321 -20.93 -25.25 6.78
C TRP A 321 -20.75 -25.57 8.25
N ASP A 322 -21.76 -25.30 9.02
CA ASP A 322 -21.85 -25.68 10.43
C ASP A 322 -22.10 -27.18 10.55
N LEU A 323 -21.13 -27.89 11.10
CA LEU A 323 -21.18 -29.34 11.35
C LEU A 323 -21.58 -29.66 12.81
N GLY A 324 -22.08 -28.67 13.56
CA GLY A 324 -22.42 -28.74 14.98
C GLY A 324 -21.22 -28.46 15.89
N ALA A 325 -20.26 -29.38 15.97
CA ALA A 325 -19.03 -29.18 16.79
C ALA A 325 -17.99 -28.26 16.15
N ALA A 326 -18.06 -28.05 14.84
CA ALA A 326 -17.09 -27.23 14.09
C ALA A 326 -17.74 -26.65 12.85
N THR A 327 -17.18 -25.53 12.35
CA THR A 327 -17.54 -24.91 11.07
C THR A 327 -16.46 -25.18 10.04
N LEU A 328 -16.86 -25.75 8.91
CA LEU A 328 -16.03 -25.89 7.71
C LEU A 328 -16.21 -24.64 6.85
N THR A 329 -15.13 -23.90 6.62
CA THR A 329 -15.13 -22.77 5.69
C THR A 329 -14.27 -23.08 4.48
N SER A 330 -14.80 -22.82 3.28
CA SER A 330 -14.07 -22.90 2.00
C SER A 330 -14.11 -21.54 1.32
N VAL A 331 -12.95 -21.03 0.89
CA VAL A 331 -12.82 -19.77 0.15
C VAL A 331 -12.10 -20.07 -1.15
N SER A 332 -12.84 -20.04 -2.27
CA SER A 332 -12.33 -20.17 -3.64
C SER A 332 -12.34 -18.82 -4.31
N ALA A 333 -11.26 -18.43 -4.97
CA ALA A 333 -11.23 -17.13 -5.63
C ALA A 333 -10.37 -17.13 -6.90
N TRP A 334 -10.83 -16.35 -7.86
CA TRP A 334 -10.07 -15.91 -9.03
C TRP A 334 -10.03 -14.39 -9.04
N ARG A 335 -8.84 -13.81 -9.27
CA ARG A 335 -8.62 -12.36 -9.30
C ARG A 335 -7.71 -12.02 -10.47
N TYR A 336 -7.91 -10.82 -11.06
CA TYR A 336 -7.01 -10.26 -12.06
C TYR A 336 -6.71 -8.78 -11.77
N TRP A 337 -5.60 -8.30 -12.32
CA TRP A 337 -5.20 -6.90 -12.35
C TRP A 337 -4.53 -6.62 -13.69
N ASP A 338 -4.98 -5.56 -14.38
CA ASP A 338 -4.41 -5.05 -15.64
C ASP A 338 -4.02 -3.58 -15.43
N TRP A 339 -2.78 -3.23 -15.74
CA TRP A 339 -2.25 -1.89 -15.56
C TRP A 339 -1.54 -1.42 -16.82
N LYS A 340 -1.92 -0.22 -17.32
CA LYS A 340 -1.41 0.41 -18.53
C LYS A 340 -0.83 1.78 -18.20
N PRO A 341 0.43 1.87 -17.73
CA PRO A 341 1.10 3.11 -17.36
C PRO A 341 1.74 3.81 -18.53
N ALA A 342 1.88 5.12 -18.37
CA ALA A 342 2.88 5.95 -19.02
C ALA A 342 3.40 6.94 -17.98
N ASN A 343 4.71 7.05 -17.83
CA ASN A 343 5.35 7.90 -16.82
C ASN A 343 6.46 8.73 -17.44
N ASP A 344 6.66 9.91 -16.92
CA ASP A 344 7.91 10.63 -17.06
C ASP A 344 8.93 10.01 -16.10
N ARG A 345 10.11 9.66 -16.61
CA ARG A 345 11.15 8.99 -15.83
C ARG A 345 12.22 9.94 -15.32
N ASP A 346 12.44 11.03 -15.99
CA ASP A 346 13.43 12.04 -15.61
C ASP A 346 12.81 13.23 -14.87
N PHE A 347 11.46 13.34 -14.88
CA PHE A 347 10.68 14.28 -14.06
C PHE A 347 10.91 15.77 -14.36
N ILE A 348 11.35 16.10 -15.58
CA ILE A 348 11.61 17.47 -16.03
C ILE A 348 11.26 17.62 -17.52
N GLY A 349 11.09 18.87 -17.99
CA GLY A 349 10.75 19.20 -19.37
C GLY A 349 11.91 19.07 -20.38
N LEU A 350 12.93 18.28 -20.09
CA LEU A 350 14.00 17.96 -21.04
C LEU A 350 13.80 16.56 -21.61
N PRO A 351 13.82 16.37 -22.94
CA PRO A 351 13.60 15.07 -23.55
C PRO A 351 14.80 14.12 -23.35
N ILE A 352 14.95 13.65 -22.10
CA ILE A 352 15.96 12.66 -21.71
C ILE A 352 15.40 11.25 -21.89
N THR A 353 14.22 10.99 -21.36
CA THR A 353 13.49 9.72 -21.50
C THR A 353 12.05 10.01 -21.90
N THR A 354 11.75 9.96 -23.16
CA THR A 354 10.46 10.38 -23.75
C THR A 354 9.36 9.33 -23.65
N VAL A 355 9.72 8.06 -23.38
CA VAL A 355 8.79 6.97 -23.14
C VAL A 355 9.28 6.12 -21.96
N SER A 356 8.41 5.89 -20.98
CA SER A 356 8.64 4.94 -19.91
C SER A 356 7.32 4.27 -19.53
N GLN A 357 7.15 3.03 -19.98
CA GLN A 357 5.91 2.27 -19.85
C GLN A 357 6.22 0.85 -19.41
N ASN A 358 5.35 0.26 -18.59
CA ASN A 358 5.44 -1.14 -18.14
C ASN A 358 4.04 -1.74 -17.99
N PRO A 359 3.25 -1.88 -19.08
CA PRO A 359 1.98 -2.58 -19.02
C PRO A 359 2.13 -3.93 -18.35
N SER A 360 1.26 -4.23 -17.40
CA SER A 360 1.39 -5.39 -16.53
C SER A 360 0.04 -6.06 -16.32
N GLN A 361 -0.04 -7.36 -16.57
CA GLN A 361 -1.24 -8.16 -16.35
C GLN A 361 -0.94 -9.23 -15.31
N GLN A 362 -1.82 -9.39 -14.35
CA GLN A 362 -1.72 -10.40 -13.32
C GLN A 362 -3.02 -11.16 -13.20
N GLU A 363 -2.91 -12.47 -13.08
CA GLU A 363 -4.02 -13.36 -12.71
C GLU A 363 -3.61 -14.24 -11.53
N GLN A 364 -4.58 -14.55 -10.67
CA GLN A 364 -4.39 -15.47 -9.57
C GLN A 364 -5.64 -16.31 -9.31
N VAL A 365 -5.40 -17.53 -8.83
CA VAL A 365 -6.42 -18.39 -8.24
C VAL A 365 -5.96 -18.81 -6.85
N SER A 366 -6.91 -18.92 -5.92
CA SER A 366 -6.64 -19.36 -4.56
C SER A 366 -7.77 -20.22 -4.02
N GLN A 367 -7.40 -21.18 -3.16
CA GLN A 367 -8.32 -22.02 -2.43
C GLN A 367 -7.84 -22.13 -0.99
N GLU A 368 -8.69 -21.76 -0.05
CA GLU A 368 -8.51 -22.04 1.38
C GLU A 368 -9.62 -22.93 1.87
N ILE A 369 -9.28 -23.97 2.62
CA ILE A 369 -10.23 -24.81 3.34
C ILE A 369 -9.78 -24.84 4.79
N ARG A 370 -10.69 -24.52 5.72
CA ARG A 370 -10.41 -24.54 7.14
C ARG A 370 -11.57 -25.11 7.94
N LEU A 371 -11.24 -25.79 9.03
CA LEU A 371 -12.16 -26.29 10.01
C LEU A 371 -11.84 -25.63 11.35
N ALA A 372 -12.80 -24.95 11.96
CA ALA A 372 -12.69 -24.31 13.27
C ALA A 372 -13.75 -24.82 14.23
N SER A 373 -13.38 -25.08 15.49
CA SER A 373 -14.35 -25.45 16.54
C SER A 373 -15.39 -24.36 16.74
N ASN A 374 -16.65 -24.75 16.96
CA ASN A 374 -17.74 -23.83 17.31
C ASN A 374 -17.79 -23.60 18.84
N GLY A 375 -18.33 -22.44 19.25
CA GLY A 375 -18.46 -22.08 20.66
C GLY A 375 -17.13 -21.84 21.37
N THR A 376 -17.16 -21.91 22.70
CA THR A 376 -16.01 -21.77 23.61
C THR A 376 -15.85 -23.05 24.41
N HIS A 377 -14.71 -23.72 24.22
CA HIS A 377 -14.35 -24.95 24.91
C HIS A 377 -12.99 -24.77 25.60
N LYS A 378 -12.66 -25.70 26.52
CA LYS A 378 -11.30 -25.73 27.08
C LYS A 378 -10.21 -25.87 26.04
N LEU A 379 -10.56 -26.46 24.90
CA LEU A 379 -9.66 -26.59 23.74
C LEU A 379 -10.42 -26.26 22.47
N ASP A 380 -10.11 -25.10 21.90
CA ASP A 380 -10.57 -24.70 20.58
C ASP A 380 -9.44 -24.86 19.55
N TYR A 381 -9.81 -25.07 18.31
CA TYR A 381 -8.85 -25.26 17.23
C TYR A 381 -9.29 -24.58 15.93
N THR A 382 -8.32 -24.27 15.11
CA THR A 382 -8.49 -23.91 13.69
C THR A 382 -7.40 -24.65 12.91
N VAL A 383 -7.78 -25.49 11.96
CA VAL A 383 -6.87 -26.19 11.06
C VAL A 383 -7.26 -25.94 9.62
N GLY A 384 -6.30 -25.93 8.70
CA GLY A 384 -6.64 -25.69 7.30
C GLY A 384 -5.49 -25.92 6.33
N ALA A 385 -5.84 -25.78 5.05
CA ALA A 385 -4.93 -25.86 3.92
C ALA A 385 -5.19 -24.68 2.97
N PHE A 386 -4.13 -24.26 2.28
CA PHE A 386 -4.17 -23.13 1.34
C PHE A 386 -3.39 -23.46 0.08
N LEU A 387 -4.00 -23.17 -1.06
CA LEU A 387 -3.41 -23.27 -2.40
C LEU A 387 -3.45 -21.91 -3.07
N PHE A 388 -2.39 -21.59 -3.79
CA PHE A 388 -2.30 -20.31 -4.51
C PHE A 388 -1.49 -20.49 -5.78
N HIS A 389 -2.01 -19.95 -6.88
CA HIS A 389 -1.28 -19.84 -8.14
C HIS A 389 -1.45 -18.44 -8.72
N GLN A 390 -0.35 -17.86 -9.22
CA GLN A 390 -0.31 -16.53 -9.81
C GLN A 390 0.56 -16.53 -11.06
N THR A 391 0.11 -15.77 -12.07
CA THR A 391 0.90 -15.40 -13.24
C THR A 391 0.97 -13.88 -13.37
N ILE A 392 2.12 -13.36 -13.81
CA ILE A 392 2.30 -11.94 -14.16
C ILE A 392 3.02 -11.87 -15.49
N ASN A 393 2.49 -11.05 -16.40
CA ASN A 393 3.11 -10.69 -17.66
C ASN A 393 3.29 -9.17 -17.70
N THR A 394 4.54 -8.73 -17.89
CA THR A 394 4.86 -7.29 -18.00
C THR A 394 5.62 -7.06 -19.29
N GLN A 395 5.23 -6.04 -20.04
CA GLN A 395 5.90 -5.59 -21.26
C GLN A 395 6.37 -4.15 -21.07
N GLY A 396 7.67 -3.96 -20.89
CA GLY A 396 8.25 -2.64 -20.67
C GLY A 396 8.73 -2.01 -21.96
N SER A 397 8.63 -0.69 -22.06
CA SER A 397 9.27 0.10 -23.11
C SER A 397 9.88 1.36 -22.50
N GLN A 398 11.11 1.65 -22.90
CA GLN A 398 11.81 2.89 -22.55
C GLN A 398 12.50 3.43 -23.78
N VAL A 399 12.29 4.72 -24.08
CA VAL A 399 12.91 5.40 -25.23
C VAL A 399 13.66 6.63 -24.73
N GLN A 400 14.93 6.74 -25.13
CA GLN A 400 15.75 7.92 -24.82
C GLN A 400 15.48 9.03 -25.83
N GLY A 401 15.49 10.26 -25.36
CA GLY A 401 15.24 11.46 -26.17
C GLY A 401 16.50 12.16 -26.60
N SER A 402 16.34 13.31 -27.25
CA SER A 402 17.42 14.10 -27.83
C SER A 402 18.42 14.73 -26.84
N ALA A 403 17.96 14.94 -25.57
CA ALA A 403 18.81 15.45 -24.50
C ALA A 403 19.63 14.35 -23.80
N ALA A 404 19.31 13.07 -24.03
CA ALA A 404 19.87 11.94 -23.29
C ALA A 404 21.40 11.85 -23.36
N SER A 405 21.99 12.02 -24.54
CA SER A 405 23.44 11.88 -24.71
C SER A 405 24.22 12.86 -23.82
N ARG A 406 23.88 14.14 -23.86
CA ARG A 406 24.58 15.17 -23.06
C ARG A 406 24.25 15.05 -21.55
N TYR A 407 23.06 14.60 -21.20
CA TYR A 407 22.64 14.49 -19.81
C TYR A 407 23.23 13.27 -19.10
N LEU A 408 23.27 12.14 -19.78
CA LEU A 408 23.70 10.85 -19.20
C LEU A 408 25.19 10.56 -19.39
N LEU A 409 25.77 10.88 -20.53
CA LEU A 409 27.15 10.54 -20.86
C LEU A 409 28.17 11.59 -20.37
N ASN A 410 29.42 11.23 -20.33
CA ASN A 410 30.48 12.11 -19.88
C ASN A 410 31.08 12.95 -21.07
N PRO A 411 30.92 14.29 -21.05
CA PRO A 411 31.48 15.15 -22.11
C PRO A 411 32.97 15.41 -21.97
N GLY A 412 33.63 14.85 -20.94
CA GLY A 412 35.01 15.19 -20.60
C GLY A 412 35.13 16.47 -19.79
N ASN A 413 36.35 17.01 -19.70
CA ASN A 413 36.61 18.23 -18.94
C ASN A 413 36.23 19.47 -19.76
N VAL A 414 35.02 20.00 -19.56
CA VAL A 414 34.50 21.18 -20.25
C VAL A 414 33.99 22.19 -19.22
N PRO A 415 33.90 23.49 -19.60
CA PRO A 415 33.34 24.51 -18.68
C PRO A 415 31.95 24.14 -18.17
N VAL A 416 31.67 24.55 -16.94
CA VAL A 416 30.37 24.36 -16.32
C VAL A 416 29.28 25.08 -17.15
N GLY A 417 28.15 24.39 -17.39
CA GLY A 417 27.07 24.92 -18.23
C GLY A 417 27.32 24.86 -19.75
N SER A 418 28.48 24.39 -20.18
CA SER A 418 28.78 24.24 -21.61
C SER A 418 28.00 23.07 -22.23
N ARG A 419 27.45 23.30 -23.44
CA ARG A 419 26.92 22.22 -24.30
C ARG A 419 28.03 21.45 -25.04
N GLY A 420 29.24 22.02 -25.09
CA GLY A 420 30.36 21.44 -25.75
C GLY A 420 30.90 20.17 -25.13
N CYS A 421 31.86 19.54 -25.80
CA CYS A 421 32.60 18.39 -25.30
C CYS A 421 34.10 18.67 -25.39
N ALA A 422 34.90 17.99 -24.59
CA ALA A 422 36.36 18.08 -24.63
C ALA A 422 36.93 17.59 -25.98
N SER A 423 36.18 16.71 -26.68
CA SER A 423 36.46 16.27 -28.05
C SER A 423 35.19 16.41 -28.89
N PRO A 424 35.25 16.90 -30.11
CA PRO A 424 34.09 16.97 -31.01
C PRO A 424 33.56 15.60 -31.39
N THR A 425 34.30 14.54 -31.17
CA THR A 425 33.91 13.14 -31.41
C THR A 425 33.36 12.46 -30.16
N ALA A 426 33.25 13.17 -29.00
CA ALA A 426 32.71 12.60 -27.79
C ALA A 426 31.21 12.28 -27.93
N ASN A 427 30.81 11.07 -27.62
CA ASN A 427 29.40 10.59 -27.72
C ASN A 427 28.43 11.47 -26.96
N ALA A 428 28.84 12.08 -25.86
CA ALA A 428 27.98 12.96 -25.06
C ALA A 428 27.49 14.22 -25.82
N CYS A 429 28.22 14.66 -26.85
CA CYS A 429 27.85 15.81 -27.68
C CYS A 429 27.17 15.44 -29.01
N ASN A 430 26.99 14.18 -29.27
CA ASN A 430 26.22 13.69 -30.39
C ASN A 430 24.85 13.16 -29.91
N PRO A 431 23.78 13.93 -30.08
CA PRO A 431 22.44 13.50 -29.67
C PRO A 431 22.05 12.15 -30.29
N ALA A 432 22.46 11.85 -31.53
CA ALA A 432 22.11 10.63 -32.23
C ALA A 432 22.62 9.35 -31.55
N VAL A 433 23.58 9.46 -30.62
CA VAL A 433 24.09 8.28 -29.88
C VAL A 433 23.01 7.65 -29.02
N LEU A 434 22.24 8.46 -28.29
CA LEU A 434 21.17 7.96 -27.40
C LEU A 434 19.77 8.30 -27.89
N ASN A 435 19.58 9.29 -28.76
CA ASN A 435 18.25 9.66 -29.25
C ASN A 435 17.60 8.49 -30.00
N GLY A 436 16.40 8.09 -29.56
CA GLY A 436 15.69 6.93 -30.11
C GLY A 436 16.22 5.58 -29.63
N LEU A 437 17.24 5.54 -28.74
CA LEU A 437 17.70 4.29 -28.14
C LEU A 437 16.54 3.71 -27.32
N THR A 438 16.09 2.52 -27.73
CA THR A 438 14.87 1.90 -27.19
C THR A 438 15.19 0.58 -26.51
N SER A 439 14.68 0.38 -25.30
CA SER A 439 14.63 -0.92 -24.63
C SER A 439 13.20 -1.42 -24.60
N THR A 440 12.97 -2.64 -25.05
CA THR A 440 11.72 -3.39 -24.87
C THR A 440 11.97 -4.59 -23.96
N ASN A 441 11.19 -4.68 -22.88
CA ASN A 441 11.35 -5.73 -21.89
C ASN A 441 10.13 -6.64 -21.89
N THR A 442 10.34 -7.96 -21.87
CA THR A 442 9.30 -8.97 -21.66
C THR A 442 9.60 -9.71 -20.37
N ILE A 443 8.67 -9.68 -19.43
CA ILE A 443 8.78 -10.33 -18.14
C ILE A 443 7.61 -11.31 -18.00
N ASN A 444 7.93 -12.57 -17.71
CA ASN A 444 6.95 -13.56 -17.33
C ASN A 444 7.27 -14.07 -15.93
N PHE A 445 6.27 -14.19 -15.08
CA PHE A 445 6.41 -14.68 -13.72
C PHE A 445 5.30 -15.67 -13.38
N LYS A 446 5.66 -16.75 -12.70
CA LYS A 446 4.73 -17.73 -12.13
C LYS A 446 5.09 -18.00 -10.67
N ASN A 447 4.08 -18.05 -9.82
CA ASN A 447 4.22 -18.39 -8.40
C ASN A 447 3.16 -19.39 -8.01
N THR A 448 3.57 -20.54 -7.46
CA THR A 448 2.67 -21.56 -6.92
C THR A 448 3.04 -21.82 -5.48
N SER A 449 2.05 -21.79 -4.59
CA SER A 449 2.25 -22.02 -3.16
C SER A 449 1.23 -23.01 -2.63
N PHE A 450 1.67 -23.82 -1.70
CA PHE A 450 0.84 -24.73 -0.91
C PHE A 450 1.18 -24.56 0.57
N ALA A 451 0.18 -24.65 1.45
CA ALA A 451 0.42 -24.65 2.88
C ALA A 451 -0.62 -25.47 3.65
N VAL A 452 -0.20 -26.00 4.78
CA VAL A 452 -1.08 -26.54 5.84
C VAL A 452 -0.79 -25.81 7.14
N PHE A 453 -1.82 -25.58 7.93
CA PHE A 453 -1.70 -24.80 9.16
C PHE A 453 -2.66 -25.30 10.26
N GLY A 454 -2.31 -25.01 11.50
CA GLY A 454 -3.16 -25.23 12.65
C GLY A 454 -2.82 -24.27 13.78
N LYS A 455 -3.84 -23.86 14.52
CA LYS A 455 -3.74 -23.08 15.74
C LYS A 455 -4.71 -23.63 16.77
N LEU A 456 -4.23 -23.76 18.01
CA LEU A 456 -5.02 -24.16 19.14
C LEU A 456 -5.28 -22.96 20.06
N ASN A 457 -6.35 -23.01 20.82
CA ASN A 457 -6.60 -22.13 21.97
C ASN A 457 -6.99 -23.06 23.15
N TRP A 458 -6.06 -23.26 24.05
CA TRP A 458 -6.22 -24.12 25.22
C TRP A 458 -6.32 -23.28 26.47
N GLU A 459 -7.49 -23.35 27.12
CA GLU A 459 -7.65 -22.83 28.50
C GLU A 459 -6.98 -23.82 29.47
N ALA A 460 -5.70 -23.57 29.78
CA ALA A 460 -4.89 -24.45 30.62
C ALA A 460 -5.37 -24.43 32.09
N PHE A 461 -5.81 -23.29 32.56
CA PHE A 461 -6.55 -23.08 33.82
C PHE A 461 -7.43 -21.81 33.69
N SER A 462 -8.31 -21.58 34.63
CA SER A 462 -9.31 -20.51 34.56
C SER A 462 -8.71 -19.18 34.15
N HIS A 463 -9.23 -18.58 33.07
CA HIS A 463 -8.79 -17.31 32.50
C HIS A 463 -7.39 -17.28 31.87
N PHE A 464 -6.65 -18.40 31.88
CA PHE A 464 -5.33 -18.47 31.26
C PHE A 464 -5.35 -19.36 30.02
N HIS A 465 -4.99 -18.77 28.90
CA HIS A 465 -4.97 -19.44 27.60
C HIS A 465 -3.54 -19.58 27.05
N VAL A 466 -3.26 -20.74 26.50
CA VAL A 466 -2.05 -21.04 25.74
C VAL A 466 -2.45 -21.32 24.29
N GLN A 467 -1.93 -20.54 23.35
CA GLN A 467 -2.36 -20.56 21.96
C GLN A 467 -1.17 -20.83 21.01
N PRO A 468 -0.74 -22.10 20.87
CA PRO A 468 0.28 -22.48 19.91
C PRO A 468 -0.31 -22.57 18.50
N GLY A 469 0.49 -22.15 17.52
CA GLY A 469 0.16 -22.27 16.11
C GLY A 469 1.36 -22.62 15.26
N ILE A 470 1.14 -23.37 14.19
CA ILE A 470 2.16 -23.78 13.22
C ILE A 470 1.60 -23.75 11.80
N ARG A 471 2.45 -23.40 10.85
CA ARG A 471 2.16 -23.47 9.41
C ARG A 471 3.41 -23.91 8.65
N VAL A 472 3.22 -24.83 7.73
CA VAL A 472 4.25 -25.28 6.79
C VAL A 472 3.85 -24.82 5.39
N ASN A 473 4.77 -24.14 4.71
CA ASN A 473 4.55 -23.59 3.36
C ASN A 473 5.59 -24.16 2.39
N TYR A 474 5.14 -24.43 1.18
CA TYR A 474 6.00 -24.67 0.02
C TYR A 474 5.75 -23.60 -1.02
N ASP A 475 6.80 -22.95 -1.51
CA ASP A 475 6.75 -21.95 -2.56
C ASP A 475 7.61 -22.37 -3.75
N LYS A 476 7.07 -22.22 -4.96
CA LYS A 476 7.79 -22.44 -6.23
C LYS A 476 7.56 -21.24 -7.14
N LYS A 477 8.65 -20.56 -7.49
CA LYS A 477 8.64 -19.39 -8.39
C LYS A 477 9.52 -19.66 -9.61
N SER A 478 9.08 -19.19 -10.75
CA SER A 478 9.85 -19.22 -12.00
C SER A 478 9.49 -18.00 -12.85
N GLY A 479 10.40 -17.58 -13.68
CA GLY A 479 10.14 -16.46 -14.58
C GLY A 479 11.18 -16.35 -15.68
N SER A 480 11.00 -15.37 -16.55
CA SER A 480 11.96 -14.97 -17.57
C SER A 480 11.99 -13.44 -17.68
N TYR A 481 13.15 -12.91 -17.93
CA TYR A 481 13.38 -11.51 -18.25
C TYR A 481 14.14 -11.44 -19.57
N VAL A 482 13.58 -10.76 -20.54
CA VAL A 482 14.22 -10.50 -21.83
C VAL A 482 14.15 -9.01 -22.09
N SER A 483 15.31 -8.37 -22.28
CA SER A 483 15.43 -6.97 -22.67
C SER A 483 16.16 -6.89 -23.99
N VAL A 484 15.50 -6.40 -25.03
CA VAL A 484 16.05 -6.11 -26.34
C VAL A 484 16.29 -4.61 -26.46
N VAL A 485 17.46 -4.23 -26.91
CA VAL A 485 17.82 -2.81 -27.11
C VAL A 485 18.14 -2.55 -28.58
N THR A 486 17.53 -1.48 -29.09
CA THR A 486 17.75 -1.02 -30.48
C THR A 486 18.15 0.45 -30.50
N THR A 487 19.03 0.83 -31.43
CA THR A 487 19.37 2.24 -31.71
C THR A 487 18.16 2.98 -32.30
N GLY A 488 18.24 4.31 -32.42
CA GLY A 488 17.21 5.11 -33.08
C GLY A 488 16.99 4.75 -34.56
N SER A 489 17.97 4.07 -35.22
CA SER A 489 17.84 3.52 -36.57
C SER A 489 17.32 2.07 -36.61
N GLY A 490 16.99 1.48 -35.45
CA GLY A 490 16.50 0.10 -35.37
C GLY A 490 17.57 -0.98 -35.32
N SER A 491 18.87 -0.65 -35.30
CA SER A 491 19.95 -1.62 -35.20
C SER A 491 20.07 -2.21 -33.80
N THR A 492 20.33 -3.50 -33.69
CA THR A 492 20.67 -4.18 -32.42
C THR A 492 22.19 -4.15 -32.13
N THR A 493 23.01 -3.67 -33.06
CA THR A 493 24.45 -3.43 -32.83
C THR A 493 24.61 -2.15 -32.04
N LEU A 494 25.06 -2.27 -30.80
CA LEU A 494 25.20 -1.16 -29.86
C LEU A 494 26.68 -0.83 -29.64
N ASN A 495 26.99 0.47 -29.49
CA ASN A 495 28.29 0.89 -28.96
C ASN A 495 28.34 0.74 -27.42
N ALA A 496 29.49 1.00 -26.81
CA ALA A 496 29.70 0.84 -25.38
C ALA A 496 28.77 1.73 -24.53
N ASP A 497 28.55 2.99 -24.92
CA ASP A 497 27.71 3.94 -24.20
C ASP A 497 26.21 3.54 -24.29
N GLN A 498 25.75 3.07 -25.45
CA GLN A 498 24.40 2.57 -25.65
C GLN A 498 24.14 1.32 -24.80
N SER A 499 25.09 0.37 -24.81
CA SER A 499 25.02 -0.86 -24.01
C SER A 499 25.08 -0.56 -22.51
N ALA A 500 25.86 0.43 -22.10
CA ALA A 500 25.93 0.88 -20.71
C ALA A 500 24.63 1.61 -20.26
N THR A 501 23.94 2.29 -21.18
CA THR A 501 22.71 3.03 -20.89
C THR A 501 21.48 2.11 -20.76
N LEU A 502 21.26 1.22 -21.74
CA LEU A 502 20.13 0.29 -21.77
C LEU A 502 20.63 -1.13 -22.10
N ALA A 503 21.26 -1.82 -21.13
CA ALA A 503 21.91 -3.10 -21.40
C ALA A 503 20.91 -4.20 -21.79
N PRO A 504 21.05 -4.84 -22.95
CA PRO A 504 20.26 -6.02 -23.32
C PRO A 504 20.57 -7.20 -22.40
N GLN A 505 19.56 -7.94 -21.99
CA GLN A 505 19.71 -9.09 -21.09
C GLN A 505 18.66 -10.18 -21.38
N SER A 506 19.05 -11.43 -21.14
CA SER A 506 18.10 -12.55 -21.17
C SER A 506 18.48 -13.58 -20.11
N TYR A 507 17.54 -13.92 -19.22
CA TYR A 507 17.76 -14.95 -18.19
C TYR A 507 16.41 -15.46 -17.67
N ALA A 508 16.43 -16.66 -17.04
CA ALA A 508 15.23 -17.33 -16.58
C ALA A 508 15.43 -17.94 -15.18
N PRO A 509 15.23 -17.16 -14.10
CA PRO A 509 15.46 -17.60 -12.74
C PRO A 509 14.37 -18.56 -12.25
N ARG A 510 14.76 -19.44 -11.30
CA ARG A 510 13.86 -20.34 -10.59
C ARG A 510 14.20 -20.32 -9.11
N PHE A 511 13.17 -20.45 -8.28
CA PHE A 511 13.29 -20.50 -6.83
C PHE A 511 12.27 -21.49 -6.28
N SER A 512 12.65 -22.29 -5.27
CA SER A 512 11.70 -23.07 -4.48
C SER A 512 12.22 -23.23 -3.05
N ALA A 513 11.32 -23.23 -2.09
CA ALA A 513 11.67 -23.42 -0.69
C ALA A 513 10.50 -23.91 0.15
N TRP A 514 10.82 -24.73 1.15
CA TRP A 514 9.95 -25.01 2.29
C TRP A 514 10.26 -24.02 3.42
N ASN A 515 9.22 -23.48 4.03
CA ASN A 515 9.34 -22.56 5.14
C ASN A 515 8.31 -22.92 6.22
N VAL A 516 8.69 -22.73 7.48
CA VAL A 516 7.83 -22.94 8.63
C VAL A 516 7.65 -21.60 9.34
N SER A 517 6.41 -21.25 9.64
CA SER A 517 6.03 -20.20 10.58
C SER A 517 5.25 -20.77 11.74
N GLY A 518 5.24 -20.09 12.85
CA GLY A 518 4.50 -20.47 14.04
C GLY A 518 4.50 -19.36 15.07
N ASP A 519 3.59 -19.45 16.00
CA ASP A 519 3.49 -18.53 17.12
C ASP A 519 3.02 -19.25 18.38
N VAL A 520 3.35 -18.68 19.52
CA VAL A 520 2.77 -19.04 20.81
C VAL A 520 2.32 -17.75 21.48
N THR A 521 1.02 -17.68 21.77
CA THR A 521 0.45 -16.58 22.54
C THR A 521 -0.02 -17.11 23.89
N LEU A 522 0.37 -16.43 24.94
CA LEU A 522 -0.14 -16.61 26.30
C LEU A 522 -1.05 -15.43 26.60
N SER A 523 -2.26 -15.67 27.08
CA SER A 523 -3.15 -14.60 27.48
C SER A 523 -3.85 -14.89 28.80
N TYR A 524 -4.17 -13.83 29.53
CA TYR A 524 -4.81 -13.90 30.83
C TYR A 524 -5.82 -12.78 31.01
N ASP A 525 -7.04 -13.16 31.43
CA ASP A 525 -8.09 -12.23 31.80
C ASP A 525 -7.97 -11.87 33.28
N PHE A 526 -7.33 -10.75 33.59
CA PHE A 526 -7.17 -10.25 34.96
C PHE A 526 -8.47 -9.81 35.60
N ALA A 527 -9.40 -9.34 34.77
CA ALA A 527 -10.76 -8.97 35.10
C ALA A 527 -11.62 -9.00 33.81
N ALA A 528 -12.92 -8.87 33.92
CA ALA A 528 -13.85 -8.85 32.78
C ALA A 528 -13.48 -7.83 31.68
N ASP A 529 -12.91 -6.69 32.08
CA ASP A 529 -12.53 -5.58 31.20
C ASP A 529 -11.00 -5.36 31.14
N VAL A 530 -10.19 -6.34 31.58
CA VAL A 530 -8.70 -6.26 31.58
C VAL A 530 -8.10 -7.54 31.04
N HIS A 531 -7.64 -7.50 29.80
CA HIS A 531 -7.04 -8.62 29.09
C HIS A 531 -5.56 -8.35 28.78
N GLY A 532 -4.68 -9.25 29.21
CA GLY A 532 -3.24 -9.15 28.93
C GLY A 532 -2.76 -10.32 28.09
N TYR A 533 -1.76 -10.10 27.26
CA TYR A 533 -1.16 -11.15 26.42
C TYR A 533 0.32 -10.94 26.17
N ALA A 534 1.01 -12.06 25.91
CA ALA A 534 2.39 -12.09 25.45
C ALA A 534 2.49 -13.06 24.26
N THR A 535 3.11 -12.64 23.17
CA THR A 535 3.26 -13.44 21.95
C THR A 535 4.74 -13.52 21.56
N TYR A 536 5.19 -14.73 21.22
CA TYR A 536 6.37 -14.95 20.42
C TYR A 536 5.93 -15.52 19.07
N ALA A 537 6.39 -14.92 17.98
CA ALA A 537 6.06 -15.35 16.63
C ALA A 537 7.32 -15.49 15.77
N LYS A 538 7.39 -16.60 15.05
CA LYS A 538 8.35 -16.86 14.00
C LYS A 538 7.65 -16.88 12.66
N SER A 539 8.08 -16.03 11.74
CA SER A 539 7.44 -15.87 10.43
C SER A 539 8.48 -15.71 9.32
N PHE A 540 8.03 -15.69 8.08
CA PHE A 540 8.92 -15.49 6.94
C PHE A 540 8.21 -14.70 5.83
N LYS A 541 8.99 -13.94 5.07
CA LYS A 541 8.61 -13.47 3.75
C LYS A 541 9.27 -14.36 2.71
N SER A 542 8.51 -14.84 1.74
CA SER A 542 9.00 -15.76 0.72
C SER A 542 10.24 -15.19 0.00
N GLY A 543 11.17 -16.07 -0.31
CA GLY A 543 12.25 -15.75 -1.24
C GLY A 543 11.69 -15.41 -2.61
N GLY A 544 12.51 -14.78 -3.44
CA GLY A 544 12.08 -14.24 -4.72
C GLY A 544 13.07 -14.46 -5.85
N ILE A 545 12.66 -14.00 -7.01
CA ILE A 545 13.47 -13.96 -8.21
C ILE A 545 13.54 -12.52 -8.74
N ASN A 546 14.70 -12.11 -9.20
CA ASN A 546 14.89 -10.78 -9.79
C ASN A 546 14.44 -10.77 -11.25
N LEU A 547 13.46 -9.92 -11.58
CA LEU A 547 12.90 -9.77 -12.93
C LEU A 547 12.87 -8.30 -13.39
N SER A 548 13.83 -7.48 -12.93
CA SER A 548 13.93 -6.06 -13.33
C SER A 548 15.30 -5.67 -13.91
N GLY A 549 16.05 -6.67 -14.35
CA GLY A 549 17.45 -6.57 -14.76
C GLY A 549 18.41 -6.93 -13.63
N LEU A 550 19.54 -7.50 -13.99
CA LEU A 550 20.61 -7.91 -13.09
C LEU A 550 21.89 -7.12 -13.35
N PRO A 551 22.80 -7.00 -12.38
CA PRO A 551 24.12 -6.44 -12.62
C PRO A 551 24.91 -7.29 -13.63
N LEU A 552 25.90 -6.66 -14.25
CA LEU A 552 26.90 -7.40 -15.01
C LEU A 552 27.95 -7.98 -14.06
N ASN A 553 28.63 -9.03 -14.50
CA ASN A 553 29.77 -9.60 -13.81
C ASN A 553 30.91 -8.56 -13.68
N ALA A 554 31.93 -8.87 -12.88
CA ALA A 554 33.04 -7.95 -12.65
C ALA A 554 33.79 -7.53 -13.93
N ALA A 555 33.78 -8.36 -14.99
CA ALA A 555 34.34 -8.06 -16.30
C ALA A 555 33.42 -7.17 -17.17
N GLY A 556 32.18 -6.92 -16.77
CA GLY A 556 31.21 -6.15 -17.54
C GLY A 556 30.69 -6.82 -18.81
N THR A 557 30.96 -8.12 -19.01
CA THR A 557 30.73 -8.86 -20.25
C THR A 557 29.47 -9.72 -20.28
N ALA A 558 28.96 -10.10 -19.11
CA ALA A 558 27.79 -10.98 -18.99
C ALA A 558 26.98 -10.64 -17.73
N VAL A 559 25.72 -11.08 -17.72
CA VAL A 559 24.83 -10.94 -16.57
C VAL A 559 25.33 -11.79 -15.41
N ASP A 560 25.39 -11.20 -14.21
CA ASP A 560 25.73 -11.95 -12.98
C ASP A 560 24.52 -12.76 -12.50
N LEU A 561 24.44 -14.00 -12.93
CA LEU A 561 23.35 -14.91 -12.57
C LEU A 561 23.36 -15.33 -11.08
N THR A 562 24.42 -15.03 -10.31
CA THR A 562 24.42 -15.30 -8.87
C THR A 562 23.44 -14.41 -8.10
N THR A 563 23.04 -13.29 -8.70
CA THR A 563 22.11 -12.31 -8.14
C THR A 563 20.64 -12.53 -8.57
N GLN A 564 20.36 -13.58 -9.34
CA GLN A 564 19.02 -13.82 -9.89
C GLN A 564 17.95 -14.21 -8.86
N THR A 565 18.36 -14.64 -7.66
CA THR A 565 17.43 -15.06 -6.60
C THR A 565 17.77 -14.41 -5.27
N VAL A 566 16.75 -14.28 -4.40
CA VAL A 566 16.90 -13.85 -3.01
C VAL A 566 16.31 -14.89 -2.05
N LYS A 567 16.96 -15.06 -0.90
CA LYS A 567 16.54 -15.97 0.15
C LYS A 567 15.29 -15.43 0.86
N PRO A 568 14.49 -16.31 1.50
CA PRO A 568 13.42 -15.87 2.40
C PRO A 568 13.95 -15.00 3.55
N GLU A 569 13.21 -13.95 3.89
CA GLU A 569 13.43 -13.23 5.16
C GLU A 569 12.95 -14.11 6.32
N LYS A 570 13.69 -14.08 7.42
CA LYS A 570 13.36 -14.78 8.66
C LYS A 570 13.04 -13.76 9.72
N VAL A 571 11.89 -13.91 10.35
CA VAL A 571 11.37 -12.95 11.33
C VAL A 571 11.19 -13.63 12.66
N ASP A 572 11.75 -13.02 13.70
CA ASP A 572 11.50 -13.32 15.10
C ASP A 572 10.88 -12.09 15.75
N ALA A 573 9.73 -12.26 16.38
CA ALA A 573 8.97 -11.15 16.97
C ALA A 573 8.45 -11.48 18.36
N PHE A 574 8.54 -10.48 19.26
CA PHE A 574 7.96 -10.50 20.59
C PHE A 574 6.98 -9.35 20.74
N GLU A 575 5.85 -9.61 21.35
CA GLU A 575 4.84 -8.62 21.65
C GLU A 575 4.27 -8.85 23.05
N LEU A 576 4.08 -7.77 23.79
CA LEU A 576 3.38 -7.74 25.06
C LEU A 576 2.27 -6.71 24.96
N GLY A 577 1.04 -7.09 25.22
CA GLY A 577 -0.12 -6.21 25.11
C GLY A 577 -1.04 -6.27 26.32
N LEU A 578 -1.72 -5.15 26.53
CA LEU A 578 -2.75 -4.97 27.52
C LEU A 578 -3.94 -4.26 26.91
N LYS A 579 -5.14 -4.82 27.05
CA LYS A 579 -6.40 -4.26 26.60
C LYS A 579 -7.28 -4.01 27.81
N THR A 580 -7.78 -2.78 27.95
CA THR A 580 -8.49 -2.38 29.13
C THR A 580 -9.67 -1.48 28.83
N GLN A 581 -10.72 -1.64 29.62
CA GLN A 581 -11.86 -0.73 29.64
C GLN A 581 -12.14 -0.31 31.07
N PHE A 582 -12.44 0.98 31.29
CA PHE A 582 -12.64 1.56 32.62
C PHE A 582 -13.92 2.40 32.64
N PHE A 583 -14.40 2.70 33.85
CA PHE A 583 -15.54 3.61 34.07
C PHE A 583 -16.80 3.22 33.27
N ASP A 584 -17.28 2.01 33.46
CA ASP A 584 -18.40 1.44 32.69
C ASP A 584 -18.15 1.49 31.18
N ARG A 585 -16.94 1.12 30.76
CA ARG A 585 -16.46 1.11 29.37
C ARG A 585 -16.45 2.46 28.67
N ARG A 586 -16.47 3.57 29.43
CA ARG A 586 -16.34 4.94 28.87
C ARG A 586 -14.92 5.29 28.44
N VAL A 587 -13.93 4.62 29.00
CA VAL A 587 -12.52 4.73 28.62
C VAL A 587 -12.06 3.38 28.14
N THR A 588 -11.55 3.32 26.90
CA THR A 588 -10.81 2.17 26.39
C THR A 588 -9.35 2.58 26.23
N LEU A 589 -8.43 1.75 26.70
CA LEU A 589 -7.01 1.94 26.51
C LEU A 589 -6.36 0.60 26.20
N ASN A 590 -5.87 0.46 24.98
CA ASN A 590 -5.11 -0.70 24.52
C ASN A 590 -3.67 -0.26 24.28
N VAL A 591 -2.70 -1.00 24.83
CA VAL A 591 -1.27 -0.71 24.70
C VAL A 591 -0.55 -1.98 24.27
N ALA A 592 0.40 -1.86 23.36
CA ALA A 592 1.26 -2.96 22.93
C ALA A 592 2.72 -2.49 22.79
N GLY A 593 3.63 -3.21 23.42
CA GLY A 593 5.07 -3.10 23.20
C GLY A 593 5.52 -4.21 22.28
N PHE A 594 6.37 -3.90 21.30
CA PHE A 594 6.83 -4.88 20.33
C PHE A 594 8.33 -4.79 20.07
N TRP A 595 8.90 -5.95 19.68
CA TRP A 595 10.28 -6.10 19.24
C TRP A 595 10.32 -7.13 18.11
N THR A 596 10.78 -6.74 16.92
CA THR A 596 10.87 -7.60 15.74
C THR A 596 12.26 -7.51 15.15
N GLU A 597 12.89 -8.65 14.91
CA GLU A 597 14.15 -8.78 14.17
C GLU A 597 13.92 -9.55 12.87
N ILE A 598 14.51 -9.05 11.78
CA ILE A 598 14.47 -9.69 10.46
C ILE A 598 15.90 -10.00 10.03
N GLY A 599 16.16 -11.28 9.83
CA GLY A 599 17.38 -11.78 9.18
C GLY A 599 17.16 -11.95 7.68
N ASP A 600 18.24 -11.91 6.90
CA ASP A 600 18.20 -12.01 5.44
C ASP A 600 17.22 -10.99 4.78
N TYR A 601 17.14 -9.78 5.35
CA TYR A 601 16.21 -8.74 4.88
C TYR A 601 16.41 -8.44 3.39
N GLN A 602 15.33 -8.46 2.62
CA GLN A 602 15.34 -8.19 1.19
C GLN A 602 15.30 -6.68 0.95
N ALA A 603 16.38 -6.12 0.46
CA ALA A 603 16.49 -4.71 0.14
C ALA A 603 16.99 -4.50 -1.29
N THR A 604 16.65 -3.35 -1.86
CA THR A 604 17.19 -2.94 -3.14
C THR A 604 18.66 -2.55 -2.96
N VAL A 605 19.52 -3.15 -3.74
CA VAL A 605 20.94 -2.81 -3.87
C VAL A 605 21.23 -2.40 -5.31
N ASN A 606 22.32 -1.69 -5.54
CA ASN A 606 22.87 -1.45 -6.86
C ASN A 606 24.27 -2.04 -6.94
N ASN A 607 24.79 -2.16 -8.14
CA ASN A 607 26.11 -2.74 -8.36
C ASN A 607 27.24 -1.68 -8.50
N GLY A 608 26.95 -0.43 -8.13
CA GLY A 608 27.92 0.67 -8.25
C GLY A 608 28.20 1.13 -9.70
N GLN A 609 27.52 0.61 -10.70
CA GLN A 609 27.64 1.06 -12.08
C GLN A 609 27.02 2.45 -12.26
N LEU A 610 27.83 3.42 -12.71
CA LEU A 610 27.48 4.85 -12.70
C LEU A 610 26.50 5.29 -13.80
N THR A 611 26.36 4.54 -14.88
CA THR A 611 25.61 4.96 -16.06
C THR A 611 24.12 4.60 -16.00
N VAL A 612 23.79 3.46 -15.42
CA VAL A 612 22.40 3.06 -15.14
C VAL A 612 22.34 2.44 -13.76
N ILE A 613 21.73 3.15 -12.81
CA ILE A 613 21.46 2.59 -11.49
C ILE A 613 20.40 1.51 -11.66
N ARG A 614 20.82 0.26 -11.77
CA ARG A 614 19.93 -0.90 -11.74
C ARG A 614 19.84 -1.40 -10.32
N GLY A 615 18.75 -1.06 -9.68
CA GLY A 615 18.39 -1.68 -8.40
C GLY A 615 17.95 -3.13 -8.64
N TYR A 616 18.61 -4.07 -7.99
CA TYR A 616 18.15 -5.45 -7.87
C TYR A 616 17.99 -5.80 -6.40
N LEU A 617 17.25 -6.83 -6.09
CA LEU A 617 17.08 -7.26 -4.72
C LEU A 617 18.18 -8.23 -4.29
N ALA A 618 18.69 -7.98 -3.10
CA ALA A 618 19.59 -8.87 -2.40
C ALA A 618 19.21 -8.98 -0.92
N ASN A 619 19.74 -9.99 -0.25
CA ASN A 619 19.58 -10.08 1.21
C ASN A 619 20.58 -9.16 1.89
N ALA A 620 20.08 -8.08 2.46
CA ALA A 620 20.88 -6.94 2.94
C ALA A 620 21.37 -7.06 4.40
N GLY A 621 21.22 -8.21 5.03
CA GLY A 621 21.66 -8.42 6.41
C GLY A 621 20.50 -8.39 7.42
N LYS A 622 20.56 -7.54 8.46
CA LYS A 622 19.60 -7.54 9.56
C LYS A 622 18.90 -6.21 9.73
N VAL A 623 17.60 -6.28 10.02
CA VAL A 623 16.74 -5.16 10.38
C VAL A 623 16.12 -5.41 11.75
N ARG A 624 15.91 -4.35 12.52
CA ARG A 624 15.14 -4.39 13.75
C ARG A 624 14.08 -3.29 13.74
N SER A 625 12.87 -3.64 14.14
CA SER A 625 11.81 -2.69 14.50
C SER A 625 11.35 -2.94 15.93
N ARG A 626 11.28 -1.90 16.75
CA ARG A 626 10.76 -1.97 18.12
C ARG A 626 10.01 -0.69 18.47
N GLY A 627 9.10 -0.81 19.42
CA GLY A 627 8.35 0.37 19.83
C GLY A 627 7.22 0.08 20.77
N VAL A 628 6.37 1.10 20.92
CA VAL A 628 5.14 1.05 21.72
C VAL A 628 4.02 1.69 20.91
N GLU A 629 2.87 1.09 20.96
CA GLU A 629 1.64 1.58 20.33
C GLU A 629 0.54 1.64 21.38
N PHE A 630 -0.36 2.60 21.21
CA PHE A 630 -1.58 2.66 22.01
C PHE A 630 -2.75 3.14 21.18
N ASP A 631 -3.93 2.62 21.51
CA ASP A 631 -5.22 3.06 21.00
C ASP A 631 -6.09 3.43 22.23
N ALA A 632 -6.52 4.69 22.30
CA ALA A 632 -7.32 5.20 23.40
C ALA A 632 -8.61 5.86 22.89
N SER A 633 -9.73 5.58 23.57
CA SER A 633 -10.97 6.30 23.37
C SER A 633 -11.57 6.72 24.71
N PHE A 634 -12.23 7.89 24.72
CA PHE A 634 -12.89 8.45 25.89
C PHE A 634 -14.27 8.99 25.54
N ARG A 635 -15.28 8.47 26.20
CA ARG A 635 -16.70 8.85 26.05
C ARG A 635 -17.29 9.33 27.37
N PRO A 636 -17.01 10.58 27.78
CA PRO A 636 -17.52 11.11 29.06
C PRO A 636 -19.04 11.17 29.11
N SER A 637 -19.68 11.28 27.95
CA SER A 637 -21.14 11.31 27.82
C SER A 637 -21.56 10.80 26.42
N LYS A 638 -22.86 10.56 26.23
CA LYS A 638 -23.43 10.22 24.92
C LYS A 638 -23.20 11.30 23.83
N ARG A 639 -22.86 12.52 24.25
CA ARG A 639 -22.66 13.67 23.36
C ARG A 639 -21.20 13.84 22.93
N PHE A 640 -20.25 13.20 23.59
CA PHE A 640 -18.83 13.47 23.40
C PHE A 640 -18.05 12.18 23.22
N ASN A 641 -17.35 12.06 22.11
CA ASN A 641 -16.45 10.97 21.83
C ASN A 641 -15.08 11.53 21.44
N LEU A 642 -14.04 11.09 22.11
CA LEU A 642 -12.65 11.45 21.83
C LEU A 642 -11.85 10.19 21.54
N TYR A 643 -10.84 10.31 20.69
CA TYR A 643 -9.83 9.25 20.50
C TYR A 643 -8.43 9.83 20.37
N LEU A 644 -7.46 9.04 20.78
CA LEU A 644 -6.04 9.32 20.63
C LEU A 644 -5.31 8.00 20.40
N ASN A 645 -4.76 7.83 19.21
CA ASN A 645 -3.94 6.69 18.87
C ASN A 645 -2.51 7.16 18.62
N GLY A 646 -1.52 6.37 19.03
CA GLY A 646 -0.13 6.74 18.86
C GLY A 646 0.77 5.56 18.65
N ALA A 647 1.88 5.81 17.95
CA ALA A 647 2.94 4.85 17.74
C ALA A 647 4.32 5.51 17.88
N TYR A 648 5.16 4.89 18.67
CA TYR A 648 6.61 5.10 18.66
C TYR A 648 7.24 3.91 17.95
N THR A 649 7.97 4.15 16.85
CA THR A 649 8.60 3.10 16.04
C THR A 649 10.08 3.41 15.80
N ASP A 650 10.98 2.57 16.32
CA ASP A 650 12.42 2.60 16.06
C ASP A 650 12.79 1.45 15.12
N ALA A 651 12.70 1.70 13.80
CA ALA A 651 13.03 0.73 12.77
C ALA A 651 14.34 1.11 12.08
N ILE A 652 15.35 0.24 12.19
CA ILE A 652 16.72 0.49 11.72
C ILE A 652 17.33 -0.71 11.00
N TYR A 653 18.28 -0.45 10.11
CA TYR A 653 19.21 -1.45 9.61
C TYR A 653 20.23 -1.79 10.72
N LYS A 654 20.13 -2.97 11.31
CA LYS A 654 21.17 -3.41 12.28
C LYS A 654 22.51 -3.70 11.60
N LYS A 655 22.46 -4.21 10.38
CA LYS A 655 23.62 -4.47 9.54
C LYS A 655 23.23 -4.37 8.07
N PHE A 656 23.83 -3.40 7.35
CA PHE A 656 23.70 -3.27 5.91
C PHE A 656 24.93 -2.54 5.34
N THR A 657 25.98 -3.30 5.06
CA THR A 657 27.31 -2.81 4.72
C THR A 657 27.56 -2.64 3.22
N ASN A 658 26.63 -3.08 2.37
CA ASN A 658 26.71 -3.04 0.91
C ASN A 658 25.48 -2.34 0.28
N ALA A 659 24.97 -1.33 0.93
CA ALA A 659 23.86 -0.55 0.43
C ALA A 659 24.27 0.37 -0.72
N PRO A 660 23.30 0.79 -1.56
CA PRO A 660 23.50 1.93 -2.46
C PRO A 660 23.91 3.17 -1.67
N CYS A 661 24.86 3.92 -2.22
CA CYS A 661 25.25 5.18 -1.59
C CYS A 661 24.20 6.27 -1.80
N PRO A 662 23.98 7.16 -0.83
CA PRO A 662 23.11 8.32 -1.00
C PRO A 662 23.67 9.26 -2.09
N PRO A 663 22.86 10.16 -2.66
CA PRO A 663 23.26 11.07 -3.73
C PRO A 663 24.58 11.80 -3.48
N GLU A 664 24.77 12.32 -2.29
CA GLU A 664 25.96 13.05 -1.87
C GLU A 664 27.26 12.22 -1.87
N LEU A 665 27.17 10.90 -1.88
CA LEU A 665 28.29 9.96 -1.98
C LEU A 665 28.27 9.16 -3.29
N SER A 666 27.66 9.70 -4.36
CA SER A 666 27.51 8.99 -5.62
C SER A 666 27.91 9.86 -6.83
N GLY A 667 28.11 9.22 -7.99
CA GLY A 667 28.31 9.87 -9.28
C GLY A 667 29.75 10.22 -9.62
N GLY A 668 30.69 10.16 -8.70
CA GLY A 668 32.12 10.31 -8.95
C GLY A 668 32.76 9.04 -9.53
N THR A 669 34.06 9.10 -9.82
CA THR A 669 34.81 7.90 -10.15
C THR A 669 34.79 6.94 -8.96
N VAL A 670 34.43 5.69 -9.24
CA VAL A 670 34.31 4.68 -8.18
C VAL A 670 35.70 4.24 -7.72
N THR A 671 35.89 4.13 -6.41
CA THR A 671 37.14 3.69 -5.81
C THR A 671 36.89 2.68 -4.68
N THR A 672 37.83 1.73 -4.54
CA THR A 672 37.95 0.86 -3.37
C THR A 672 38.85 1.47 -2.28
N GLY A 673 39.52 2.58 -2.59
CA GLY A 673 40.31 3.38 -1.65
C GLY A 673 39.46 4.32 -0.80
N THR A 674 40.09 5.36 -0.22
CA THR A 674 39.37 6.36 0.57
C THR A 674 38.48 7.22 -0.33
N PRO A 675 37.14 7.21 -0.13
CA PRO A 675 36.23 8.10 -0.87
C PRO A 675 36.52 9.57 -0.54
N GLY A 676 36.21 10.45 -1.47
CA GLY A 676 36.27 11.89 -1.26
C GLY A 676 35.12 12.40 -0.40
N PRO A 677 35.13 13.69 -0.02
CA PRO A 677 34.06 14.27 0.79
C PRO A 677 32.70 14.20 0.12
N ALA A 678 31.64 14.02 0.93
CA ALA A 678 30.27 13.97 0.45
C ALA A 678 29.85 15.29 -0.23
N GLY A 679 29.16 15.21 -1.38
CA GLY A 679 28.63 16.36 -2.11
C GLY A 679 29.70 17.26 -2.75
N VAL A 680 30.96 16.85 -2.81
CA VAL A 680 32.03 17.62 -3.48
C VAL A 680 32.18 17.14 -4.91
N PRO A 681 31.85 17.97 -5.92
CA PRO A 681 31.94 17.60 -7.32
C PRO A 681 33.34 17.17 -7.73
N GLY A 682 33.42 16.05 -8.47
CA GLY A 682 34.71 15.48 -8.92
C GLY A 682 35.45 14.61 -7.91
N SER A 683 34.92 14.49 -6.71
CA SER A 683 35.48 13.58 -5.68
C SER A 683 35.26 12.10 -6.05
N LEU A 684 36.05 11.20 -5.45
CA LEU A 684 35.90 9.76 -5.60
C LEU A 684 34.68 9.25 -4.85
N SER A 685 33.89 8.38 -5.47
CA SER A 685 32.73 7.73 -4.87
C SER A 685 33.07 6.35 -4.31
N PRO A 686 32.51 5.94 -3.15
CA PRO A 686 32.62 4.57 -2.71
C PRO A 686 31.81 3.63 -3.63
N VAL A 687 32.22 2.36 -3.72
CA VAL A 687 31.51 1.32 -4.47
C VAL A 687 30.15 1.04 -3.84
N VAL A 688 30.12 0.93 -2.52
CA VAL A 688 28.95 0.67 -1.67
C VAL A 688 29.07 1.47 -0.39
N CYS A 689 27.97 1.67 0.29
CA CYS A 689 27.92 2.38 1.57
C CYS A 689 27.44 1.48 2.71
N ASP A 690 28.03 1.69 3.89
CA ASP A 690 27.51 1.10 5.13
C ASP A 690 26.45 2.04 5.73
N ILE A 691 25.20 1.60 5.72
CA ILE A 691 24.07 2.30 6.34
C ILE A 691 23.59 1.61 7.62
N SER A 692 24.43 0.78 8.23
CA SER A 692 24.13 0.16 9.52
C SER A 692 23.85 1.24 10.57
N GLY A 693 22.82 1.02 11.40
CA GLY A 693 22.33 2.00 12.36
C GLY A 693 21.37 3.06 11.81
N GLN A 694 21.27 3.20 10.50
CA GLN A 694 20.34 4.15 9.87
C GLN A 694 18.89 3.65 9.93
N ARG A 695 17.93 4.61 9.88
CA ARG A 695 16.49 4.29 9.86
C ARG A 695 16.08 3.70 8.53
N LEU A 696 15.08 2.83 8.58
CA LEU A 696 14.38 2.38 7.37
C LEU A 696 13.64 3.56 6.74
N PRO A 697 13.53 3.58 5.39
CA PRO A 697 12.83 4.64 4.68
C PRO A 697 11.34 4.65 4.99
N GLY A 698 10.74 5.84 4.94
CA GLY A 698 9.33 6.07 5.10
C GLY A 698 8.81 6.03 6.53
N ILE A 699 9.66 5.87 7.53
CA ILE A 699 9.24 5.62 8.91
C ILE A 699 9.46 6.85 9.78
N SER A 700 8.35 7.39 10.28
CA SER A 700 8.36 8.38 11.35
C SER A 700 8.59 7.70 12.70
N LYS A 701 9.42 8.28 13.57
CA LYS A 701 9.58 7.77 14.94
C LYS A 701 8.30 7.90 15.75
N TRP A 702 7.60 9.01 15.57
CA TRP A 702 6.35 9.32 16.23
C TRP A 702 5.26 9.54 15.20
N SER A 703 4.14 8.90 15.38
CA SER A 703 2.94 9.10 14.60
C SER A 703 1.74 9.08 15.53
N PHE A 704 0.80 9.99 15.29
CA PHE A 704 -0.42 10.13 16.08
C PHE A 704 -1.62 10.33 15.17
N SER A 705 -2.77 9.82 15.64
CA SER A 705 -4.09 10.10 15.12
C SER A 705 -4.98 10.46 16.30
N TYR A 706 -5.64 11.58 16.25
CA TYR A 706 -6.43 12.09 17.37
C TYR A 706 -7.64 12.85 16.87
N GLY A 707 -8.69 12.88 17.66
CA GLY A 707 -9.88 13.60 17.28
C GLY A 707 -11.06 13.36 18.21
N GLY A 708 -12.21 13.78 17.72
CA GLY A 708 -13.45 13.58 18.45
C GLY A 708 -14.65 14.17 17.75
N GLU A 709 -15.81 13.84 18.29
CA GLU A 709 -17.09 14.36 17.81
C GLU A 709 -17.94 14.81 19.00
N TYR A 710 -18.54 15.99 18.84
CA TYR A 710 -19.50 16.55 19.77
C TYR A 710 -20.88 16.61 19.13
N ASN A 711 -21.88 15.98 19.75
CA ASN A 711 -23.23 15.83 19.25
C ASN A 711 -24.22 16.60 20.11
N VAL A 712 -25.05 17.41 19.46
CA VAL A 712 -26.12 18.21 20.12
C VAL A 712 -27.46 17.72 19.56
N PRO A 713 -28.32 17.08 20.40
CA PRO A 713 -29.68 16.73 19.98
C PRO A 713 -30.48 17.98 19.63
N VAL A 714 -31.25 17.94 18.55
CA VAL A 714 -32.12 19.04 18.11
C VAL A 714 -33.50 18.53 17.75
N GLY A 715 -34.54 19.35 17.97
CA GLY A 715 -35.90 19.11 17.52
C GLY A 715 -36.71 18.06 18.29
N GLY A 716 -36.32 17.66 19.49
CA GLY A 716 -37.09 16.71 20.35
C GLY A 716 -37.23 15.28 19.79
N GLY A 717 -36.52 14.95 18.70
CA GLY A 717 -36.50 13.62 18.04
C GLY A 717 -35.05 13.08 17.91
N ASP A 718 -34.84 12.18 16.94
CA ASP A 718 -33.55 11.50 16.71
C ASP A 718 -32.50 12.38 16.00
N GLY A 719 -32.80 13.65 15.72
CA GLY A 719 -31.94 14.59 15.01
C GLY A 719 -30.81 15.11 15.90
N GLN A 720 -29.59 15.18 15.35
CA GLN A 720 -28.40 15.70 16.02
C GLN A 720 -27.61 16.62 15.07
N VAL A 721 -27.20 17.77 15.58
CA VAL A 721 -26.11 18.54 14.96
C VAL A 721 -24.80 18.09 15.56
N TYR A 722 -23.77 17.90 14.74
CA TYR A 722 -22.48 17.45 15.24
C TYR A 722 -21.32 18.26 14.66
N LEU A 723 -20.27 18.39 15.46
CA LEU A 723 -18.98 18.92 15.08
C LEU A 723 -17.95 17.81 15.28
N GLY A 724 -17.26 17.43 14.21
CA GLY A 724 -16.20 16.46 14.22
C GLY A 724 -14.85 17.09 13.91
N TYR A 725 -13.81 16.56 14.52
CA TYR A 725 -12.43 16.90 14.28
C TYR A 725 -11.59 15.64 14.19
N ASP A 726 -10.72 15.53 13.17
CA ASP A 726 -9.75 14.47 12.99
C ASP A 726 -8.39 15.08 12.68
N GLY A 727 -7.40 14.76 13.49
CA GLY A 727 -6.02 15.18 13.34
C GLY A 727 -5.08 14.01 13.13
N SER A 728 -4.03 14.21 12.34
CA SER A 728 -2.92 13.28 12.26
C SER A 728 -1.60 14.03 12.30
N ALA A 729 -0.59 13.45 12.97
CA ALA A 729 0.74 14.06 13.07
C ALA A 729 1.82 13.01 12.89
N ARG A 730 2.92 13.40 12.24
CA ARG A 730 4.10 12.58 11.99
C ARG A 730 5.38 13.35 12.25
N SER A 731 6.36 12.71 12.90
CA SER A 731 7.71 13.26 12.97
C SER A 731 8.45 13.07 11.64
N ARG A 732 9.53 13.80 11.43
CA ARG A 732 10.34 13.74 10.21
C ARG A 732 10.82 12.33 9.86
N PHE A 733 10.88 12.04 8.55
CA PHE A 733 11.35 10.75 8.00
C PHE A 733 12.04 10.96 6.65
N SER A 734 12.81 9.96 6.21
CA SER A 734 13.40 9.94 4.86
C SER A 734 12.64 8.95 3.99
N SER A 735 12.35 9.31 2.77
CA SER A 735 11.70 8.44 1.78
C SER A 735 12.66 7.75 0.82
N ASN A 736 13.98 7.93 0.98
CA ASN A 736 14.99 7.28 0.15
C ASN A 736 15.50 5.98 0.83
N PRO A 737 15.68 4.87 0.08
CA PRO A 737 16.26 3.63 0.59
C PRO A 737 17.61 3.82 1.30
N SER A 738 18.47 4.70 0.80
CA SER A 738 19.69 5.13 1.48
C SER A 738 19.49 6.53 2.03
N PRO A 739 19.51 6.72 3.35
CA PRO A 739 19.31 8.02 3.97
C PRO A 739 20.23 9.07 3.37
N SER A 740 19.65 10.14 2.85
CA SER A 740 20.35 11.28 2.24
C SER A 740 19.97 12.56 2.97
N ALA A 741 20.90 13.51 3.04
CA ALA A 741 20.64 14.85 3.56
C ALA A 741 19.53 15.57 2.79
N TYR A 742 19.31 15.20 1.51
CA TYR A 742 18.38 15.85 0.61
C TYR A 742 16.97 15.25 0.58
N THR A 743 16.75 14.07 1.15
CA THR A 743 15.47 13.34 1.05
C THR A 743 14.69 13.27 2.37
N TRP A 744 15.05 14.09 3.33
CA TRP A 744 14.26 14.25 4.55
C TRP A 744 12.98 15.02 4.28
N ILE A 745 11.87 14.46 4.72
CA ILE A 745 10.56 15.10 4.80
C ILE A 745 10.39 15.54 6.25
N GLU A 746 10.15 16.83 6.46
CA GLU A 746 9.93 17.39 7.79
C GLU A 746 8.64 16.86 8.42
N GLY A 747 8.56 16.91 9.74
CA GLY A 747 7.35 16.54 10.46
C GLY A 747 6.20 17.48 10.14
N TYR A 748 5.00 16.93 10.03
CA TYR A 748 3.79 17.69 9.73
C TYR A 748 2.58 17.17 10.52
N SER A 749 1.57 18.00 10.60
CA SER A 749 0.26 17.63 11.13
C SER A 749 -0.85 18.11 10.19
N LEU A 750 -1.86 17.27 10.02
CA LEU A 750 -3.05 17.58 9.22
C LEU A 750 -4.25 17.67 10.14
N SER A 751 -5.12 18.62 9.88
CA SER A 751 -6.35 18.86 10.65
C SER A 751 -7.53 18.88 9.71
N ASN A 752 -8.53 18.07 10.02
CA ASN A 752 -9.76 17.92 9.26
C ASN A 752 -10.95 18.23 10.16
N PHE A 753 -11.93 18.96 9.65
CA PHE A 753 -13.15 19.30 10.37
C PHE A 753 -14.37 18.90 9.58
N ARG A 754 -15.44 18.56 10.28
CA ARG A 754 -16.76 18.33 9.71
C ARG A 754 -17.84 18.91 10.61
N LEU A 755 -18.85 19.52 10.00
CA LEU A 755 -20.04 20.05 10.68
C LEU A 755 -21.26 19.53 9.95
N GLY A 756 -22.17 18.88 10.66
CA GLY A 756 -23.31 18.28 10.01
C GLY A 756 -24.55 18.12 10.88
N TYR A 757 -25.58 17.65 10.21
CA TYR A 757 -26.82 17.21 10.82
C TYR A 757 -27.06 15.75 10.46
N ARG A 758 -27.37 14.96 11.47
CA ARG A 758 -27.62 13.51 11.36
C ARG A 758 -28.96 13.15 11.99
N LYS A 759 -29.70 12.30 11.31
CA LYS A 759 -30.89 11.61 11.79
C LYS A 759 -30.71 10.11 11.47
N LYS A 760 -31.56 9.23 12.01
CA LYS A 760 -31.43 7.77 11.84
C LYS A 760 -31.05 7.35 10.41
N ASP A 761 -31.78 7.82 9.40
CA ASP A 761 -31.67 7.38 8.01
C ASP A 761 -31.07 8.44 7.07
N PHE A 762 -30.56 9.55 7.64
CA PHE A 762 -30.09 10.69 6.86
C PHE A 762 -28.91 11.39 7.54
N ASN A 763 -27.89 11.74 6.75
CA ASN A 763 -26.75 12.52 7.23
C ASN A 763 -26.35 13.54 6.15
N VAL A 764 -26.18 14.80 6.56
CA VAL A 764 -25.61 15.86 5.70
C VAL A 764 -24.55 16.60 6.47
N PHE A 765 -23.39 16.82 5.84
CA PHE A 765 -22.29 17.54 6.48
C PHE A 765 -21.42 18.26 5.46
N ALA A 766 -20.90 19.41 5.91
CA ALA A 766 -19.76 20.05 5.27
C ALA A 766 -18.46 19.56 5.90
N TRP A 767 -17.40 19.46 5.10
CA TRP A 767 -16.09 18.99 5.54
C TRP A 767 -14.97 19.84 4.95
N VAL A 768 -13.85 19.89 5.68
CA VAL A 768 -12.58 20.44 5.20
C VAL A 768 -11.45 19.52 5.62
N HIS A 769 -10.64 19.08 4.66
CA HIS A 769 -9.41 18.33 4.89
C HIS A 769 -8.20 19.24 4.70
N ASN A 770 -7.13 19.00 5.47
CA ASN A 770 -5.96 19.87 5.53
C ASN A 770 -6.39 21.35 5.72
N ALA A 771 -7.20 21.60 6.74
CA ALA A 771 -7.88 22.89 6.95
C ALA A 771 -6.92 24.10 7.02
N PHE A 772 -5.69 23.88 7.50
CA PHE A 772 -4.67 24.92 7.63
C PHE A 772 -3.74 25.02 6.40
N ASP A 773 -4.07 24.28 5.32
CA ASP A 773 -3.32 24.26 4.06
C ASP A 773 -1.83 23.96 4.26
N GLN A 774 -1.55 22.96 5.13
CA GLN A 774 -0.19 22.55 5.45
C GLN A 774 0.49 21.95 4.23
N ASP A 775 1.57 22.54 3.82
CA ASP A 775 2.45 22.01 2.80
C ASP A 775 3.27 20.84 3.34
N TYR A 776 3.26 19.72 2.62
CA TYR A 776 4.04 18.53 2.96
C TYR A 776 4.31 17.67 1.73
N PHE A 777 5.33 16.81 1.83
CA PHE A 777 5.58 15.77 0.83
C PHE A 777 5.08 14.41 1.32
N GLU A 778 4.46 13.67 0.42
CA GLU A 778 4.22 12.23 0.62
C GLU A 778 5.49 11.44 0.31
N LEU A 779 6.28 11.90 -0.68
CA LEU A 779 7.44 11.21 -1.22
C LEU A 779 8.47 12.23 -1.73
N LEU A 780 9.75 11.97 -1.44
CA LEU A 780 10.91 12.54 -2.12
C LEU A 780 11.76 11.41 -2.68
N SER A 781 12.23 11.56 -3.91
CA SER A 781 13.11 10.61 -4.56
C SER A 781 14.21 11.30 -5.34
N THR A 782 15.24 10.55 -5.71
CA THR A 782 16.34 11.06 -6.53
C THR A 782 16.05 10.84 -8.00
N GLN A 783 16.26 11.86 -8.83
CA GLN A 783 16.24 11.70 -10.28
C GLN A 783 17.31 10.71 -10.75
N SER A 784 17.03 9.99 -11.81
CA SER A 784 18.01 9.12 -12.48
C SER A 784 19.23 9.94 -12.97
N GLY A 785 20.42 9.33 -12.93
CA GLY A 785 21.64 9.94 -13.46
C GLY A 785 22.53 10.62 -12.43
N SER A 786 22.24 10.52 -11.13
CA SER A 786 23.08 11.07 -10.04
C SER A 786 23.42 12.56 -10.20
N THR A 787 22.45 13.36 -10.61
CA THR A 787 22.62 14.81 -10.84
C THR A 787 22.36 15.67 -9.60
N ALA A 788 21.91 15.05 -8.51
CA ALA A 788 21.44 15.68 -7.28
C ALA A 788 20.09 16.42 -7.39
N LEU A 789 19.37 16.29 -8.50
CA LEU A 789 17.96 16.69 -8.52
C LEU A 789 17.16 15.76 -7.63
N ILE A 790 16.46 16.33 -6.68
CA ILE A 790 15.46 15.66 -5.84
C ILE A 790 14.08 16.04 -6.38
N VAL A 791 13.29 15.03 -6.66
CA VAL A 791 11.91 15.18 -7.12
C VAL A 791 10.95 14.77 -6.02
N GLY A 792 9.78 15.34 -6.02
CA GLY A 792 8.82 15.12 -4.95
C GLY A 792 7.40 14.95 -5.44
N GLN A 793 6.60 14.31 -4.60
CA GLN A 793 5.16 14.24 -4.71
C GLN A 793 4.57 14.98 -3.50
N PRO A 794 4.06 16.20 -3.67
CA PRO A 794 3.37 16.91 -2.61
C PRO A 794 2.08 16.19 -2.22
N GLY A 795 1.73 16.27 -0.95
CA GLY A 795 0.42 15.83 -0.47
C GLY A 795 -0.72 16.73 -0.96
N ASP A 796 -1.95 16.31 -0.75
CA ASP A 796 -3.12 17.10 -1.16
C ASP A 796 -3.14 18.47 -0.45
N PRO A 797 -3.46 19.57 -1.17
CA PRO A 797 -3.72 20.87 -0.58
C PRO A 797 -5.03 20.84 0.21
N ARG A 798 -5.43 21.97 0.78
CA ARG A 798 -6.73 22.08 1.44
C ARG A 798 -7.86 21.74 0.47
N THR A 799 -8.67 20.73 0.86
CA THR A 799 -9.89 20.37 0.14
C THR A 799 -11.10 20.57 1.05
N PHE A 800 -12.22 20.98 0.49
CA PHE A 800 -13.46 21.17 1.21
C PHE A 800 -14.67 20.81 0.35
N GLY A 801 -15.76 20.49 1.01
CA GLY A 801 -16.96 20.08 0.30
C GLY A 801 -18.12 19.76 1.23
N ALA A 802 -19.11 19.11 0.66
CA ALA A 802 -20.28 18.64 1.40
C ALA A 802 -20.64 17.21 0.97
N THR A 803 -21.21 16.47 1.91
CA THR A 803 -21.69 15.10 1.69
C THR A 803 -23.13 14.98 2.19
N ILE A 804 -23.94 14.30 1.41
CA ILE A 804 -25.29 13.89 1.79
C ILE A 804 -25.36 12.36 1.66
N SER A 805 -25.90 11.70 2.67
CA SER A 805 -26.15 10.26 2.63
C SER A 805 -27.49 9.91 3.21
N ALA A 806 -28.12 8.88 2.64
CA ALA A 806 -29.39 8.35 3.09
C ALA A 806 -29.33 6.82 3.13
N SER A 807 -30.03 6.21 4.07
CA SER A 807 -30.23 4.76 4.17
C SER A 807 -31.72 4.47 4.42
N PHE A 808 -32.19 3.36 3.87
CA PHE A 808 -33.59 2.96 3.91
C PHE A 808 -33.69 1.49 4.30
#